data_582498c09a7e8c72ddcddd7775d6fea3
#
_entry.id   582498c09a7e8c72ddcddd7775d6fea3
#
_cell.length_a   1.000
_cell.length_b   1.000
_cell.length_c   1.000
_cell.angle_alpha   90.00
_cell.angle_beta   90.00
_cell.angle_gamma   90.00
#
_symmetry.space_group_name_H-M   'P 1'
#
loop_
_entity.id
_entity.type
_entity.pdbx_description
1 polymer ?
#
loop_
_entity_poly.entity_id
_entity_poly.type
_entity_poly.pdbx_seq_one_letter_code
_entity_poly.pdbx_strand_id
1 'polypeptide(L)'
;MKNIICIVGNPNCGKTTLFNALTGSKQEVGNWPGVTVDKKTGRYSFEGNEVEIVDLPGIYSITPASTSGEDERIARDYILTDEAQAVINIVDASNLERNLYLTAQLIEMRVPMVVAVNMLDIAKNHKIEVDLKALQQALGCPVVGLVAAREQGVRELQKTVAEFLKNPQLPPMNVSFDERIEKAREAITQGLRKEGVERPEWFALQLVEGAPGIEDKLPAEAYAKVKKIVDEVNAAYDGDADIVVADARYSFVNRITQKALIRRGEMSNTMTDKIDRVVLNRWLGLPIFLAIMYVMFLFTQNLGGAFIDFFDITFAGIFVDGFGRLLEAVGTPEWLKVLLADGIGGGITTVSTFIPPIFFLFLFLAMLEDSGYMARAAFVMDRVMRALGLPGKAFVPLIVGFGCNVPAIMATRTMDKATDRIITIMMAPFMSCGARMPVYVLFATAFFPTNGQNLVFGIYVIGIIAAIITGFLIKRVVLPGEVSAFVMEIPPYHIPTVKGVMMRTWDRLKAFLNRAGKVIVVICAVLGFLNSWGTDGSFGNEDSEKSVLSEIGYTIAPVLSPMGVTQENWPAAVGVFTGIFAKEAVVGTLNSLYDQMARDKNAEAAGEGAAAPAEEEADEGWSLGAILSEAGGTIVDNLADLGGAFTDPLGIAVDDLSDTAAAPRPPGVAGQRQGPRGGFHPLCGTQGRRSRLPGH
;
A
#
# COMPACT_ATOMS: atom_id res chain seq x y z
N MET A 1 -15.52 3.96 -40.07
CA MET A 1 -14.89 2.98 -39.18
C MET A 1 -14.27 3.74 -38.01
N LYS A 2 -14.41 3.28 -36.76
CA LYS A 2 -13.69 3.89 -35.63
C LYS A 2 -12.21 3.55 -35.78
N ASN A 3 -11.35 4.55 -35.75
CA ASN A 3 -9.91 4.31 -35.74
C ASN A 3 -9.51 3.96 -34.29
N ILE A 4 -9.22 2.70 -34.02
CA ILE A 4 -8.80 2.21 -32.71
C ILE A 4 -7.31 1.95 -32.76
N ILE A 5 -6.56 2.51 -31.81
CA ILE A 5 -5.14 2.27 -31.61
C ILE A 5 -4.87 1.82 -30.17
N CYS A 6 -3.82 1.07 -29.92
CA CYS A 6 -3.40 0.76 -28.58
C CYS A 6 -1.99 1.29 -28.28
N ILE A 7 -1.72 1.58 -27.00
CA ILE A 7 -0.40 1.97 -26.53
C ILE A 7 0.22 0.79 -25.78
N VAL A 8 1.43 0.44 -26.19
CA VAL A 8 2.25 -0.64 -25.59
C VAL A 8 3.61 -0.07 -25.21
N GLY A 9 4.21 -0.58 -24.18
CA GLY A 9 5.57 -0.22 -23.78
C GLY A 9 5.95 -0.79 -22.44
N ASN A 10 7.22 -0.70 -22.12
CA ASN A 10 7.75 -1.19 -20.86
C ASN A 10 7.15 -0.41 -19.66
N PRO A 11 7.11 -0.99 -18.46
CA PRO A 11 6.84 -0.22 -17.25
C PRO A 11 7.80 0.97 -17.15
N ASN A 12 7.30 2.12 -16.69
CA ASN A 12 8.04 3.36 -16.47
C ASN A 12 8.56 4.10 -17.74
N CYS A 13 8.29 3.64 -18.96
CA CYS A 13 8.65 4.38 -20.18
C CYS A 13 7.83 5.66 -20.44
N GLY A 14 6.86 5.97 -19.54
CA GLY A 14 6.00 7.15 -19.67
C GLY A 14 4.69 6.90 -20.42
N LYS A 15 4.22 5.66 -20.50
CA LYS A 15 3.01 5.22 -21.19
C LYS A 15 1.77 5.99 -20.73
N THR A 16 1.49 5.99 -19.43
CA THR A 16 0.35 6.73 -18.84
C THR A 16 0.47 8.25 -19.04
N THR A 17 1.69 8.79 -19.00
CA THR A 17 1.92 10.22 -19.27
C THR A 17 1.58 10.57 -20.71
N LEU A 18 1.99 9.73 -21.67
CA LEU A 18 1.64 9.91 -23.07
C LEU A 18 0.14 9.75 -23.31
N PHE A 19 -0.48 8.74 -22.72
CA PHE A 19 -1.92 8.51 -22.80
C PHE A 19 -2.70 9.74 -22.31
N ASN A 20 -2.32 10.31 -21.16
CA ASN A 20 -2.92 11.52 -20.61
C ASN A 20 -2.69 12.76 -21.50
N ALA A 21 -1.50 12.89 -22.09
CA ALA A 21 -1.18 13.99 -23.00
C ALA A 21 -1.99 13.93 -24.32
N LEU A 22 -2.34 12.72 -24.77
CA LEU A 22 -3.14 12.51 -25.97
C LEU A 22 -4.65 12.70 -25.72
N THR A 23 -5.17 12.19 -24.58
CA THR A 23 -6.62 12.12 -24.31
C THR A 23 -7.15 13.23 -23.43
N GLY A 24 -6.28 13.93 -22.70
CA GLY A 24 -6.68 14.94 -21.71
C GLY A 24 -7.46 14.31 -20.54
N SER A 25 -8.52 15.02 -20.09
CA SER A 25 -9.37 14.56 -18.97
C SER A 25 -10.49 13.58 -19.36
N LYS A 26 -10.60 13.21 -20.63
CA LYS A 26 -11.66 12.33 -21.14
C LYS A 26 -11.19 10.87 -21.14
N GLN A 27 -11.17 10.25 -20.00
CA GLN A 27 -10.78 8.84 -19.83
C GLN A 27 -11.94 8.04 -19.29
N GLU A 28 -12.13 6.83 -19.80
CA GLU A 28 -13.02 5.81 -19.25
C GLU A 28 -12.15 4.72 -18.62
N VAL A 29 -12.45 4.36 -17.38
CA VAL A 29 -11.72 3.32 -16.65
C VAL A 29 -12.68 2.18 -16.37
N GLY A 30 -12.31 0.98 -16.81
CA GLY A 30 -13.02 -0.27 -16.55
C GLY A 30 -12.02 -1.36 -16.19
N ASN A 31 -12.46 -2.60 -16.14
CA ASN A 31 -11.56 -3.75 -15.99
C ASN A 31 -11.47 -4.53 -17.29
N TRP A 32 -10.32 -5.17 -17.53
CA TRP A 32 -10.23 -6.14 -18.61
C TRP A 32 -11.16 -7.34 -18.36
N PRO A 33 -11.79 -7.92 -19.39
CA PRO A 33 -12.72 -9.03 -19.20
C PRO A 33 -12.09 -10.20 -18.43
N GLY A 34 -12.75 -10.61 -17.34
CA GLY A 34 -12.36 -11.77 -16.54
C GLY A 34 -11.19 -11.58 -15.58
N VAL A 35 -10.65 -10.36 -15.45
CA VAL A 35 -9.51 -10.05 -14.58
C VAL A 35 -9.71 -8.74 -13.84
N THR A 36 -8.88 -8.49 -12.80
CA THR A 36 -8.94 -7.28 -11.98
C THR A 36 -8.01 -6.17 -12.45
N VAL A 37 -7.43 -6.30 -13.64
CA VAL A 37 -6.52 -5.30 -14.23
C VAL A 37 -7.33 -4.18 -14.86
N ASP A 38 -6.95 -2.93 -14.59
CA ASP A 38 -7.62 -1.74 -15.12
C ASP A 38 -7.45 -1.63 -16.64
N LYS A 39 -8.55 -1.49 -17.37
CA LYS A 39 -8.59 -1.10 -18.77
C LYS A 39 -8.88 0.40 -18.87
N LYS A 40 -7.96 1.16 -19.46
CA LYS A 40 -8.13 2.59 -19.71
C LYS A 40 -8.34 2.84 -21.18
N THR A 41 -9.42 3.53 -21.50
CA THR A 41 -9.72 3.97 -22.87
C THR A 41 -9.90 5.48 -22.89
N GLY A 42 -9.53 6.10 -23.98
CA GLY A 42 -9.67 7.53 -24.17
C GLY A 42 -9.83 7.88 -25.63
N ARG A 43 -10.18 9.12 -25.95
CA ARG A 43 -10.38 9.61 -27.32
C ARG A 43 -9.68 10.92 -27.52
N TYR A 44 -9.11 11.10 -28.70
CA TYR A 44 -8.63 12.39 -29.16
C TYR A 44 -9.08 12.66 -30.60
N SER A 45 -9.17 13.92 -30.94
CA SER A 45 -9.49 14.34 -32.32
C SER A 45 -8.27 15.07 -32.93
N PHE A 46 -7.88 14.64 -34.13
CA PHE A 46 -6.82 15.28 -34.89
C PHE A 46 -7.26 15.48 -36.34
N GLU A 47 -7.24 16.73 -36.84
CA GLU A 47 -7.67 17.10 -38.20
C GLU A 47 -9.05 16.55 -38.59
N GLY A 48 -9.99 16.52 -37.65
CA GLY A 48 -11.36 16.05 -37.86
C GLY A 48 -11.55 14.54 -37.81
N ASN A 49 -10.49 13.76 -37.59
CA ASN A 49 -10.56 12.32 -37.37
C ASN A 49 -10.58 12.03 -35.85
N GLU A 50 -11.57 11.27 -35.40
CA GLU A 50 -11.62 10.78 -34.02
C GLU A 50 -10.86 9.46 -33.94
N VAL A 51 -9.96 9.37 -32.98
CA VAL A 51 -9.14 8.19 -32.68
C VAL A 51 -9.40 7.74 -31.26
N GLU A 52 -9.76 6.48 -31.09
CA GLU A 52 -9.91 5.82 -29.79
C GLU A 52 -8.60 5.15 -29.40
N ILE A 53 -8.14 5.39 -28.18
CA ILE A 53 -6.88 4.83 -27.65
C ILE A 53 -7.19 3.89 -26.51
N VAL A 54 -6.56 2.72 -26.53
CA VAL A 54 -6.58 1.72 -25.46
C VAL A 54 -5.21 1.66 -24.82
N ASP A 55 -5.12 1.90 -23.50
CA ASP A 55 -3.88 1.75 -22.73
C ASP A 55 -3.72 0.28 -22.29
N LEU A 56 -2.73 -0.40 -22.83
CA LEU A 56 -2.41 -1.78 -22.42
C LEU A 56 -1.52 -1.79 -21.17
N PRO A 57 -1.53 -2.84 -20.35
CA PRO A 57 -0.61 -2.99 -19.23
C PRO A 57 0.86 -2.82 -19.66
N GLY A 58 1.69 -2.33 -18.75
CA GLY A 58 3.13 -2.20 -19.02
C GLY A 58 3.82 -3.56 -18.96
N ILE A 59 4.45 -3.97 -20.06
CA ILE A 59 5.05 -5.29 -20.20
C ILE A 59 6.50 -5.19 -20.68
N TYR A 60 7.34 -6.13 -20.28
CA TYR A 60 8.72 -6.24 -20.78
C TYR A 60 8.82 -7.20 -21.97
N SER A 61 7.91 -8.14 -22.06
CA SER A 61 7.83 -9.16 -23.09
C SER A 61 6.39 -9.49 -23.41
N ILE A 62 6.08 -9.85 -24.65
CA ILE A 62 4.77 -10.38 -25.07
C ILE A 62 4.65 -11.86 -24.70
N THR A 63 5.77 -12.56 -24.63
CA THR A 63 5.83 -13.95 -24.19
C THR A 63 5.89 -13.97 -22.66
N PRO A 64 4.87 -14.50 -21.95
CA PRO A 64 4.90 -14.60 -20.51
C PRO A 64 6.03 -15.54 -20.07
N ALA A 65 6.83 -15.13 -19.10
CA ALA A 65 7.86 -15.98 -18.51
C ALA A 65 7.29 -17.13 -17.66
N SER A 66 5.99 -17.07 -17.33
CA SER A 66 5.27 -18.10 -16.56
C SER A 66 3.77 -18.02 -16.87
N THR A 67 3.02 -19.07 -16.52
CA THR A 67 1.55 -19.11 -16.63
C THR A 67 0.83 -18.01 -15.82
N SER A 68 1.55 -17.28 -14.98
CA SER A 68 1.03 -16.23 -14.10
C SER A 68 1.28 -14.79 -14.57
N GLY A 69 1.87 -14.56 -15.73
CA GLY A 69 2.02 -13.23 -16.35
C GLY A 69 0.67 -12.73 -16.88
N GLU A 70 -0.14 -12.09 -16.02
CA GLU A 70 -1.49 -11.64 -16.36
C GLU A 70 -1.45 -10.44 -17.31
N ASP A 71 -0.53 -9.50 -17.07
CA ASP A 71 -0.34 -8.28 -17.88
C ASP A 71 0.15 -8.62 -19.29
N GLU A 72 1.14 -9.50 -19.41
CA GLU A 72 1.68 -9.96 -20.70
C GLU A 72 0.63 -10.71 -21.51
N ARG A 73 -0.19 -11.54 -20.84
CA ARG A 73 -1.27 -12.28 -21.48
C ARG A 73 -2.35 -11.34 -22.01
N ILE A 74 -2.78 -10.34 -21.20
CA ILE A 74 -3.77 -9.34 -21.60
C ILE A 74 -3.28 -8.57 -22.82
N ALA A 75 -2.04 -8.05 -22.78
CA ALA A 75 -1.49 -7.27 -23.87
C ALA A 75 -1.35 -8.11 -25.16
N ARG A 76 -0.83 -9.32 -25.05
CA ARG A 76 -0.71 -10.26 -26.17
C ARG A 76 -2.06 -10.57 -26.78
N ASP A 77 -3.03 -10.97 -25.93
CA ASP A 77 -4.33 -11.42 -26.38
C ASP A 77 -5.12 -10.28 -27.05
N TYR A 78 -5.02 -9.05 -26.52
CA TYR A 78 -5.63 -7.89 -27.16
C TYR A 78 -5.00 -7.55 -28.52
N ILE A 79 -3.68 -7.62 -28.65
CA ILE A 79 -3.00 -7.39 -29.94
C ILE A 79 -3.38 -8.46 -30.99
N LEU A 80 -3.66 -9.68 -30.54
CA LEU A 80 -4.08 -10.78 -31.42
C LEU A 80 -5.54 -10.67 -31.90
N THR A 81 -6.39 -9.85 -31.23
CA THR A 81 -7.80 -9.65 -31.68
C THR A 81 -7.90 -8.81 -32.94
N ASP A 82 -6.84 -8.12 -33.37
CA ASP A 82 -6.85 -7.15 -34.48
C ASP A 82 -7.89 -6.03 -34.35
N GLU A 83 -8.40 -5.79 -33.13
CA GLU A 83 -9.30 -4.66 -32.86
C GLU A 83 -8.59 -3.32 -33.07
N ALA A 84 -7.32 -3.23 -32.71
CA ALA A 84 -6.48 -2.06 -32.92
C ALA A 84 -5.85 -2.08 -34.31
N GLN A 85 -6.09 -1.04 -35.09
CA GLN A 85 -5.55 -0.89 -36.46
C GLN A 85 -4.04 -0.59 -36.46
N ALA A 86 -3.54 -0.04 -35.38
CA ALA A 86 -2.10 0.21 -35.19
C ALA A 86 -1.74 0.28 -33.69
N VAL A 87 -0.47 0.05 -33.41
CA VAL A 87 0.13 0.11 -32.08
C VAL A 87 1.04 1.33 -31.97
N ILE A 88 0.92 2.11 -30.91
CA ILE A 88 1.95 3.04 -30.50
C ILE A 88 2.85 2.33 -29.50
N ASN A 89 4.06 1.98 -29.93
CA ASN A 89 5.06 1.38 -29.06
C ASN A 89 5.92 2.49 -28.45
N ILE A 90 5.75 2.75 -27.16
CA ILE A 90 6.53 3.77 -26.45
C ILE A 90 7.80 3.14 -25.85
N VAL A 91 8.95 3.74 -26.14
CA VAL A 91 10.27 3.31 -25.70
C VAL A 91 11.00 4.45 -24.98
N ASP A 92 11.75 4.11 -23.93
CA ASP A 92 12.57 5.06 -23.19
C ASP A 92 13.93 5.25 -23.87
N ALA A 93 14.22 6.48 -24.28
CA ALA A 93 15.47 6.87 -24.94
C ALA A 93 16.70 6.64 -24.04
N SER A 94 16.55 6.72 -22.70
CA SER A 94 17.65 6.54 -21.75
C SER A 94 18.03 5.06 -21.57
N ASN A 95 17.08 4.13 -21.83
CA ASN A 95 17.23 2.68 -21.74
C ASN A 95 16.77 1.98 -23.03
N LEU A 96 17.18 2.51 -24.16
CA LEU A 96 16.66 2.12 -25.48
C LEU A 96 16.84 0.62 -25.75
N GLU A 97 18.02 0.06 -25.44
CA GLU A 97 18.34 -1.36 -25.67
C GLU A 97 17.33 -2.29 -25.02
N ARG A 98 16.99 -2.05 -23.76
CA ARG A 98 16.01 -2.89 -23.04
C ARG A 98 14.58 -2.73 -23.57
N ASN A 99 14.21 -1.50 -23.94
CA ASN A 99 12.86 -1.23 -24.46
C ASN A 99 12.65 -1.79 -25.88
N LEU A 100 13.68 -1.85 -26.69
CA LEU A 100 13.63 -2.41 -28.04
C LEU A 100 13.45 -3.93 -28.08
N TYR A 101 13.63 -4.64 -26.96
CA TYR A 101 13.33 -6.08 -26.89
C TYR A 101 11.84 -6.35 -27.15
N LEU A 102 10.96 -5.60 -26.50
CA LEU A 102 9.51 -5.65 -26.76
C LEU A 102 9.20 -5.23 -28.21
N THR A 103 9.91 -4.23 -28.73
CA THR A 103 9.77 -3.79 -30.13
C THR A 103 10.11 -4.91 -31.09
N ALA A 104 11.16 -5.69 -30.83
CA ALA A 104 11.54 -6.85 -31.65
C ALA A 104 10.41 -7.91 -31.69
N GLN A 105 9.78 -8.19 -30.56
CA GLN A 105 8.65 -9.12 -30.49
C GLN A 105 7.40 -8.59 -31.25
N LEU A 106 7.14 -7.28 -31.20
CA LEU A 106 6.06 -6.67 -32.00
C LEU A 106 6.34 -6.76 -33.51
N ILE A 107 7.61 -6.63 -33.91
CA ILE A 107 8.05 -6.87 -35.30
C ILE A 107 7.80 -8.32 -35.71
N GLU A 108 8.13 -9.28 -34.84
CA GLU A 108 7.90 -10.71 -35.07
C GLU A 108 6.40 -11.03 -35.22
N MET A 109 5.55 -10.35 -34.46
CA MET A 109 4.08 -10.44 -34.61
C MET A 109 3.56 -9.77 -35.88
N ARG A 110 4.38 -9.00 -36.59
CA ARG A 110 4.01 -8.19 -37.76
C ARG A 110 2.84 -7.25 -37.48
N VAL A 111 2.94 -6.55 -36.35
CA VAL A 111 1.91 -5.58 -35.95
C VAL A 111 2.19 -4.24 -36.58
N PRO A 112 1.20 -3.59 -37.25
CA PRO A 112 1.36 -2.21 -37.73
C PRO A 112 1.65 -1.28 -36.54
N MET A 113 2.81 -0.59 -36.52
CA MET A 113 3.19 0.21 -35.36
C MET A 113 3.90 1.50 -35.71
N VAL A 114 3.77 2.47 -34.79
CA VAL A 114 4.56 3.70 -34.73
C VAL A 114 5.36 3.67 -33.44
N VAL A 115 6.68 3.88 -33.51
CA VAL A 115 7.54 3.90 -32.33
C VAL A 115 7.65 5.32 -31.79
N ALA A 116 7.32 5.50 -30.54
CA ALA A 116 7.37 6.78 -29.83
C ALA A 116 8.55 6.76 -28.84
N VAL A 117 9.66 7.44 -29.19
CA VAL A 117 10.87 7.52 -28.37
C VAL A 117 10.72 8.63 -27.36
N ASN A 118 10.42 8.28 -26.11
CA ASN A 118 10.16 9.22 -25.02
C ASN A 118 11.43 9.47 -24.18
N MET A 119 11.35 10.46 -23.27
CA MET A 119 12.44 10.80 -22.34
C MET A 119 13.74 11.24 -23.02
N LEU A 120 13.63 11.91 -24.17
CA LEU A 120 14.79 12.45 -24.88
C LEU A 120 15.57 13.48 -24.06
N ASP A 121 14.92 14.20 -23.16
CA ASP A 121 15.55 15.13 -22.22
C ASP A 121 16.40 14.39 -21.17
N ILE A 122 15.95 13.26 -20.67
CA ILE A 122 16.69 12.40 -19.75
C ILE A 122 17.88 11.78 -20.46
N ALA A 123 17.68 11.22 -21.66
CA ALA A 123 18.77 10.68 -22.47
C ALA A 123 19.87 11.73 -22.73
N LYS A 124 19.47 12.94 -23.08
CA LYS A 124 20.41 14.06 -23.30
C LYS A 124 21.19 14.42 -22.02
N ASN A 125 20.55 14.40 -20.86
CA ASN A 125 21.23 14.60 -19.56
C ASN A 125 22.26 13.52 -19.29
N HIS A 126 22.02 12.28 -19.75
CA HIS A 126 22.95 11.16 -19.69
C HIS A 126 23.97 11.15 -20.83
N LYS A 127 24.07 12.24 -21.63
CA LYS A 127 24.93 12.37 -22.81
C LYS A 127 24.67 11.31 -23.89
N ILE A 128 23.46 10.82 -23.94
CA ILE A 128 22.94 9.88 -24.93
C ILE A 128 22.11 10.69 -25.94
N GLU A 129 22.46 10.59 -27.20
CA GLU A 129 21.68 11.15 -28.30
C GLU A 129 21.16 10.00 -29.16
N VAL A 130 19.86 10.01 -29.47
CA VAL A 130 19.23 8.99 -30.31
C VAL A 130 19.05 9.55 -31.70
N ASP A 131 19.66 8.92 -32.71
CA ASP A 131 19.38 9.21 -34.09
C ASP A 131 18.07 8.54 -34.52
N LEU A 132 16.99 9.32 -34.49
CA LEU A 132 15.64 8.86 -34.83
C LEU A 132 15.53 8.37 -36.28
N LYS A 133 16.31 8.94 -37.20
CA LYS A 133 16.30 8.51 -38.62
C LYS A 133 16.97 7.17 -38.79
N ALA A 134 18.12 6.99 -38.17
CA ALA A 134 18.81 5.69 -38.17
C ALA A 134 17.94 4.61 -37.51
N LEU A 135 17.26 4.94 -36.41
CA LEU A 135 16.33 4.05 -35.72
C LEU A 135 15.15 3.66 -36.61
N GLN A 136 14.53 4.63 -37.29
CA GLN A 136 13.43 4.42 -38.23
C GLN A 136 13.85 3.49 -39.38
N GLN A 137 15.02 3.71 -39.95
CA GLN A 137 15.56 2.87 -41.05
C GLN A 137 15.84 1.42 -40.58
N ALA A 138 16.34 1.28 -39.35
CA ALA A 138 16.67 -0.02 -38.78
C ALA A 138 15.45 -0.84 -38.39
N LEU A 139 14.41 -0.19 -37.86
CA LEU A 139 13.14 -0.83 -37.47
C LEU A 139 12.16 -1.00 -38.63
N GLY A 140 12.26 -0.17 -39.66
CA GLY A 140 11.35 -0.19 -40.81
C GLY A 140 9.93 0.30 -40.50
N CYS A 141 9.74 1.10 -39.45
CA CYS A 141 8.48 1.68 -39.06
C CYS A 141 8.69 3.17 -38.65
N PRO A 142 7.65 4.02 -38.70
CA PRO A 142 7.76 5.42 -38.31
C PRO A 142 8.24 5.58 -36.87
N VAL A 143 9.17 6.52 -36.62
CA VAL A 143 9.74 6.83 -35.32
C VAL A 143 9.56 8.31 -35.01
N VAL A 144 8.99 8.63 -33.85
CA VAL A 144 8.75 10.00 -33.40
C VAL A 144 9.40 10.20 -32.02
N GLY A 145 10.14 11.28 -31.87
CA GLY A 145 10.76 11.64 -30.59
C GLY A 145 9.87 12.51 -29.74
N LEU A 146 9.80 12.23 -28.44
CA LEU A 146 8.96 13.00 -27.51
C LEU A 146 9.65 13.29 -26.17
N VAL A 147 9.05 14.27 -25.47
CA VAL A 147 9.13 14.45 -24.02
C VAL A 147 7.69 14.57 -23.50
N ALA A 148 7.04 13.43 -23.27
CA ALA A 148 5.62 13.35 -22.96
C ALA A 148 5.22 14.21 -21.73
N ALA A 149 6.07 14.26 -20.70
CA ALA A 149 5.86 15.09 -19.51
C ALA A 149 5.78 16.59 -19.78
N ARG A 150 6.30 17.05 -20.93
CA ARG A 150 6.27 18.45 -21.37
C ARG A 150 5.42 18.66 -22.63
N GLU A 151 4.69 17.61 -23.04
CA GLU A 151 3.88 17.57 -24.26
C GLU A 151 4.65 17.89 -25.56
N GLN A 152 5.99 17.81 -25.52
CA GLN A 152 6.84 18.05 -26.69
C GLN A 152 6.81 16.83 -27.61
N GLY A 153 6.59 17.04 -28.91
CA GLY A 153 6.51 15.96 -29.93
C GLY A 153 5.14 15.26 -29.98
N VAL A 154 4.22 15.50 -29.04
CA VAL A 154 2.91 14.83 -29.00
C VAL A 154 2.07 15.13 -30.25
N ARG A 155 2.06 16.40 -30.70
CA ARG A 155 1.35 16.78 -31.92
C ARG A 155 1.96 16.17 -33.19
N GLU A 156 3.28 16.00 -33.23
CA GLU A 156 3.96 15.31 -34.32
C GLU A 156 3.59 13.80 -34.34
N LEU A 157 3.51 13.19 -33.16
CA LEU A 157 3.04 11.82 -33.03
C LEU A 157 1.59 11.68 -33.54
N GLN A 158 0.67 12.56 -33.14
CA GLN A 158 -0.71 12.56 -33.62
C GLN A 158 -0.78 12.65 -35.14
N LYS A 159 0.03 13.53 -35.76
CA LYS A 159 0.14 13.66 -37.22
C LYS A 159 0.64 12.37 -37.87
N THR A 160 1.75 11.84 -37.36
CA THR A 160 2.35 10.60 -37.88
C THR A 160 1.39 9.42 -37.79
N VAL A 161 0.67 9.27 -36.67
CA VAL A 161 -0.36 8.23 -36.49
C VAL A 161 -1.51 8.42 -37.47
N ALA A 162 -2.00 9.66 -37.68
CA ALA A 162 -3.07 9.93 -38.62
C ALA A 162 -2.67 9.64 -40.09
N GLU A 163 -1.44 9.91 -40.45
CA GLU A 163 -0.88 9.58 -41.75
C GLU A 163 -0.69 8.06 -41.90
N PHE A 164 -0.18 7.40 -40.86
CA PHE A 164 0.05 5.95 -40.83
C PHE A 164 -1.25 5.14 -40.94
N LEU A 165 -2.32 5.58 -40.27
CA LEU A 165 -3.64 4.92 -40.34
C LEU A 165 -4.29 4.95 -41.73
N LYS A 166 -3.86 5.84 -42.62
CA LYS A 166 -4.34 5.87 -44.03
C LYS A 166 -3.75 4.73 -44.86
N ASN A 167 -2.55 4.28 -44.53
CA ASN A 167 -1.85 3.18 -45.22
C ASN A 167 -0.92 2.45 -44.23
N PRO A 168 -1.46 1.61 -43.33
CA PRO A 168 -0.67 0.90 -42.34
C PRO A 168 0.32 -0.05 -43.03
N GLN A 169 1.60 0.08 -42.68
CA GLN A 169 2.68 -0.79 -43.19
C GLN A 169 3.10 -1.76 -42.11
N LEU A 170 3.33 -3.02 -42.53
CA LEU A 170 3.85 -4.05 -41.64
C LEU A 170 5.38 -3.88 -41.53
N PRO A 171 5.95 -3.95 -40.33
CA PRO A 171 7.38 -3.88 -40.15
C PRO A 171 8.07 -5.10 -40.83
N PRO A 172 9.24 -4.91 -41.42
CA PRO A 172 10.00 -6.01 -42.01
C PRO A 172 10.54 -6.92 -40.90
N MET A 173 10.51 -8.23 -41.12
CA MET A 173 11.05 -9.21 -40.19
C MET A 173 12.58 -9.33 -40.37
N ASN A 174 13.31 -8.58 -39.54
CA ASN A 174 14.76 -8.45 -39.64
C ASN A 174 15.52 -9.19 -38.52
N VAL A 175 14.83 -9.95 -37.66
CA VAL A 175 15.46 -10.81 -36.68
C VAL A 175 15.96 -12.08 -37.33
N SER A 176 17.25 -12.38 -37.19
CA SER A 176 17.87 -13.58 -37.75
C SER A 176 18.12 -14.59 -36.63
N PHE A 177 17.57 -15.78 -36.77
CA PHE A 177 17.71 -16.86 -35.80
C PHE A 177 18.80 -17.85 -36.23
N ASP A 178 19.18 -18.74 -35.34
CA ASP A 178 20.04 -19.89 -35.65
C ASP A 178 19.45 -20.74 -36.79
N GLU A 179 20.30 -21.33 -37.61
CA GLU A 179 19.89 -22.09 -38.83
C GLU A 179 18.91 -23.24 -38.51
N ARG A 180 19.07 -23.88 -37.37
CA ARG A 180 18.18 -24.99 -36.96
C ARG A 180 16.81 -24.44 -36.52
N ILE A 181 16.79 -23.34 -35.77
CA ILE A 181 15.55 -22.67 -35.37
C ILE A 181 14.83 -22.15 -36.60
N GLU A 182 15.55 -21.57 -37.58
CA GLU A 182 14.93 -21.02 -38.79
C GLU A 182 14.29 -22.13 -39.64
N LYS A 183 14.99 -23.27 -39.83
CA LYS A 183 14.44 -24.44 -40.52
C LYS A 183 13.18 -25.00 -39.83
N ALA A 184 13.22 -25.10 -38.51
CA ALA A 184 12.09 -25.57 -37.74
C ALA A 184 10.92 -24.58 -37.82
N ARG A 185 11.19 -23.29 -37.65
CA ARG A 185 10.20 -22.22 -37.79
C ARG A 185 9.50 -22.25 -39.13
N GLU A 186 10.27 -22.41 -40.24
CA GLU A 186 9.73 -22.54 -41.58
C GLU A 186 8.85 -23.79 -41.75
N ALA A 187 9.29 -24.93 -41.24
CA ALA A 187 8.54 -26.19 -41.33
C ALA A 187 7.23 -26.12 -40.54
N ILE A 188 7.28 -25.57 -39.31
CA ILE A 188 6.10 -25.36 -38.48
C ILE A 188 5.16 -24.35 -39.14
N THR A 189 5.69 -23.23 -39.66
CA THR A 189 4.92 -22.21 -40.36
C THR A 189 4.14 -22.81 -41.56
N GLN A 190 4.79 -23.65 -42.35
CA GLN A 190 4.15 -24.33 -43.48
C GLN A 190 3.03 -25.27 -43.00
N GLY A 191 3.26 -25.97 -41.89
CA GLY A 191 2.24 -26.84 -41.27
C GLY A 191 1.02 -26.05 -40.83
N LEU A 192 1.22 -24.99 -40.06
CA LEU A 192 0.15 -24.12 -39.52
C LEU A 192 -0.60 -23.37 -40.64
N ARG A 193 0.13 -22.93 -41.71
CA ARG A 193 -0.50 -22.22 -42.84
C ARG A 193 -1.45 -23.13 -43.63
N LYS A 194 -1.13 -24.42 -43.76
CA LYS A 194 -2.01 -25.42 -44.43
C LYS A 194 -3.34 -25.62 -43.67
N GLU A 195 -3.32 -25.40 -42.36
CA GLU A 195 -4.49 -25.51 -41.50
C GLU A 195 -5.25 -24.16 -41.34
N GLY A 196 -4.86 -23.12 -42.10
CA GLY A 196 -5.53 -21.83 -42.09
C GLY A 196 -5.32 -20.99 -40.82
N VAL A 197 -4.23 -21.28 -40.08
CA VAL A 197 -3.90 -20.49 -38.87
C VAL A 197 -3.45 -19.10 -39.28
N GLU A 198 -4.06 -18.08 -38.69
CA GLU A 198 -3.62 -16.69 -38.84
C GLU A 198 -2.26 -16.46 -38.17
N ARG A 199 -1.39 -15.64 -38.76
CA ARG A 199 -0.03 -15.32 -38.25
C ARG A 199 0.85 -16.58 -37.98
N PRO A 200 0.93 -17.55 -38.90
CA PRO A 200 1.58 -18.82 -38.65
C PRO A 200 3.06 -18.70 -38.34
N GLU A 201 3.76 -17.64 -38.83
CA GLU A 201 5.17 -17.37 -38.56
C GLU A 201 5.42 -17.04 -37.08
N TRP A 202 4.53 -16.27 -36.48
CA TRP A 202 4.61 -15.90 -35.06
C TRP A 202 4.29 -17.10 -34.17
N PHE A 203 3.21 -17.84 -34.46
CA PHE A 203 2.88 -19.04 -33.70
C PHE A 203 3.99 -20.09 -33.77
N ALA A 204 4.63 -20.25 -34.93
CA ALA A 204 5.75 -21.17 -35.09
C ALA A 204 6.93 -20.81 -34.16
N LEU A 205 7.26 -19.52 -34.08
CA LEU A 205 8.31 -19.04 -33.17
C LEU A 205 7.96 -19.24 -31.70
N GLN A 206 6.69 -18.95 -31.31
CA GLN A 206 6.22 -19.14 -29.94
C GLN A 206 6.21 -20.62 -29.51
N LEU A 207 5.91 -21.54 -30.43
CA LEU A 207 5.98 -22.98 -30.18
C LEU A 207 7.45 -23.45 -30.01
N VAL A 208 8.38 -22.92 -30.79
CA VAL A 208 9.82 -23.21 -30.63
C VAL A 208 10.35 -22.67 -29.31
N GLU A 209 9.86 -21.49 -28.89
CA GLU A 209 10.20 -20.84 -27.60
C GLU A 209 9.55 -21.54 -26.39
N GLY A 210 8.58 -22.44 -26.62
CA GLY A 210 7.86 -23.12 -25.53
C GLY A 210 6.97 -22.18 -24.73
N ALA A 211 6.41 -21.14 -25.36
CA ALA A 211 5.61 -20.12 -24.68
C ALA A 211 4.35 -20.71 -24.03
N PRO A 212 4.11 -20.47 -22.71
CA PRO A 212 3.00 -21.08 -22.00
C PRO A 212 1.63 -20.70 -22.58
N GLY A 213 0.75 -21.70 -22.77
CA GLY A 213 -0.65 -21.52 -23.22
C GLY A 213 -0.81 -21.11 -24.70
N ILE A 214 0.24 -21.22 -25.50
CA ILE A 214 0.17 -21.00 -26.95
C ILE A 214 -0.50 -22.18 -27.65
N GLU A 215 -0.32 -23.38 -27.13
CA GLU A 215 -0.92 -24.61 -27.63
C GLU A 215 -2.44 -24.54 -27.61
N ASP A 216 -3.02 -23.98 -26.55
CA ASP A 216 -4.47 -23.82 -26.37
C ASP A 216 -5.12 -22.82 -27.35
N LYS A 217 -4.30 -21.98 -28.00
CA LYS A 217 -4.75 -20.98 -28.98
C LYS A 217 -4.76 -21.52 -30.41
N LEU A 218 -4.25 -22.71 -30.62
CA LEU A 218 -4.18 -23.36 -31.91
C LEU A 218 -5.26 -24.44 -32.02
N PRO A 219 -5.82 -24.67 -33.23
CA PRO A 219 -6.63 -25.86 -33.47
C PRO A 219 -5.85 -27.12 -33.10
N ALA A 220 -6.48 -28.04 -32.35
CA ALA A 220 -5.83 -29.25 -31.87
C ALA A 220 -5.19 -30.10 -33.01
N GLU A 221 -5.85 -30.13 -34.17
CA GLU A 221 -5.36 -30.81 -35.35
C GLU A 221 -4.10 -30.15 -35.94
N ALA A 222 -4.05 -28.80 -35.93
CA ALA A 222 -2.91 -28.04 -36.39
C ALA A 222 -1.68 -28.27 -35.49
N TYR A 223 -1.90 -28.20 -34.16
CA TYR A 223 -0.83 -28.46 -33.19
C TYR A 223 -0.29 -29.89 -33.29
N ALA A 224 -1.19 -30.90 -33.36
CA ALA A 224 -0.79 -32.30 -33.46
C ALA A 224 0.16 -32.59 -34.66
N LYS A 225 -0.01 -31.88 -35.79
CA LYS A 225 0.82 -32.03 -36.97
C LYS A 225 2.22 -31.44 -36.82
N VAL A 226 2.37 -30.39 -36.04
CA VAL A 226 3.66 -29.70 -35.85
C VAL A 226 4.39 -30.12 -34.57
N LYS A 227 3.69 -30.77 -33.63
CA LYS A 227 4.22 -31.17 -32.33
C LYS A 227 5.54 -31.94 -32.43
N LYS A 228 5.64 -32.89 -33.35
CA LYS A 228 6.85 -33.69 -33.55
C LYS A 228 8.08 -32.81 -33.86
N ILE A 229 7.89 -31.77 -34.68
CA ILE A 229 8.97 -30.84 -35.05
C ILE A 229 9.34 -29.99 -33.83
N VAL A 230 8.39 -29.55 -33.05
CA VAL A 230 8.60 -28.80 -31.80
C VAL A 230 9.40 -29.65 -30.81
N ASP A 231 9.02 -30.91 -30.61
CA ASP A 231 9.67 -31.84 -29.70
C ASP A 231 11.12 -32.13 -30.15
N GLU A 232 11.36 -32.30 -31.49
CA GLU A 232 12.68 -32.49 -32.05
C GLU A 232 13.62 -31.29 -31.84
N VAL A 233 13.09 -30.06 -31.97
CA VAL A 233 13.87 -28.84 -31.71
C VAL A 233 14.17 -28.67 -30.24
N ASN A 234 13.21 -28.87 -29.38
CA ASN A 234 13.43 -28.79 -27.93
C ASN A 234 14.46 -29.82 -27.47
N ALA A 235 14.40 -31.03 -27.98
CA ALA A 235 15.43 -32.05 -27.70
C ALA A 235 16.82 -31.68 -28.25
N ALA A 236 16.90 -30.97 -29.38
CA ALA A 236 18.17 -30.57 -29.99
C ALA A 236 18.89 -29.45 -29.22
N TYR A 237 18.17 -28.72 -28.36
CA TYR A 237 18.70 -27.66 -27.49
C TYR A 237 18.60 -28.01 -26.01
N ASP A 238 18.42 -29.28 -25.64
CA ASP A 238 18.26 -29.75 -24.23
C ASP A 238 17.17 -29.03 -23.45
N GLY A 239 16.16 -28.49 -24.15
CA GLY A 239 15.07 -27.72 -23.55
C GLY A 239 15.30 -26.21 -23.47
N ASP A 240 16.45 -25.68 -23.86
CA ASP A 240 16.87 -24.27 -23.77
C ASP A 240 16.69 -23.49 -25.09
N ALA A 241 15.74 -23.88 -25.94
CA ALA A 241 15.48 -23.22 -27.24
C ALA A 241 15.04 -21.75 -27.04
N ASP A 242 14.35 -21.42 -25.95
CA ASP A 242 13.96 -20.10 -25.56
C ASP A 242 15.16 -19.17 -25.34
N ILE A 243 16.25 -19.66 -24.75
CA ILE A 243 17.48 -18.89 -24.53
C ILE A 243 18.10 -18.50 -25.86
N VAL A 244 18.14 -19.41 -26.85
CA VAL A 244 18.72 -19.15 -28.18
C VAL A 244 17.85 -18.13 -28.94
N VAL A 245 16.52 -18.21 -28.82
CA VAL A 245 15.60 -17.23 -29.41
C VAL A 245 15.79 -15.86 -28.75
N ALA A 246 15.92 -15.82 -27.43
CA ALA A 246 16.17 -14.58 -26.71
C ALA A 246 17.51 -13.94 -27.09
N ASP A 247 18.59 -14.72 -27.23
CA ASP A 247 19.89 -14.24 -27.65
C ASP A 247 19.85 -13.63 -29.07
N ALA A 248 19.13 -14.24 -30.00
CA ALA A 248 18.91 -13.69 -31.33
C ALA A 248 18.21 -12.31 -31.29
N ARG A 249 17.19 -12.15 -30.43
CA ARG A 249 16.53 -10.84 -30.21
C ARG A 249 17.49 -9.82 -29.62
N TYR A 250 18.25 -10.19 -28.58
CA TYR A 250 19.26 -9.29 -28.00
C TYR A 250 20.32 -8.88 -29.01
N SER A 251 20.80 -9.80 -29.84
CA SER A 251 21.75 -9.53 -30.92
C SER A 251 21.18 -8.55 -31.95
N PHE A 252 19.92 -8.71 -32.33
CA PHE A 252 19.20 -7.78 -33.20
C PHE A 252 19.10 -6.38 -32.58
N VAL A 253 18.64 -6.29 -31.32
CA VAL A 253 18.50 -5.05 -30.58
C VAL A 253 19.83 -4.34 -30.43
N ASN A 254 20.89 -5.05 -30.04
CA ASN A 254 22.24 -4.49 -29.91
C ASN A 254 22.75 -3.88 -31.22
N ARG A 255 22.56 -4.57 -32.33
CA ARG A 255 22.93 -4.08 -33.66
C ARG A 255 22.20 -2.78 -34.03
N ILE A 256 20.93 -2.66 -33.70
CA ILE A 256 20.15 -1.42 -33.92
C ILE A 256 20.64 -0.30 -32.99
N THR A 257 20.82 -0.62 -31.73
CA THR A 257 21.23 0.35 -30.70
C THR A 257 22.62 0.92 -31.02
N GLN A 258 23.58 0.10 -31.48
CA GLN A 258 24.89 0.55 -31.92
C GLN A 258 24.82 1.55 -33.08
N LYS A 259 23.82 1.45 -33.95
CA LYS A 259 23.65 2.35 -35.11
C LYS A 259 22.89 3.62 -34.72
N ALA A 260 21.96 3.52 -33.81
CA ALA A 260 21.02 4.61 -33.45
C ALA A 260 21.47 5.44 -32.25
N LEU A 261 22.34 4.92 -31.35
CA LEU A 261 22.81 5.64 -30.17
C LEU A 261 24.18 6.27 -30.39
N ILE A 262 24.24 7.57 -30.23
CA ILE A 262 25.48 8.35 -30.21
C ILE A 262 25.80 8.68 -28.75
N ARG A 263 26.79 8.03 -28.17
CA ARG A 263 27.28 8.34 -26.82
C ARG A 263 28.34 9.42 -26.90
N ARG A 264 28.02 10.63 -26.40
CA ARG A 264 28.94 11.79 -26.41
C ARG A 264 29.75 11.90 -25.12
N GLY A 265 30.38 10.80 -24.65
CA GLY A 265 31.28 10.79 -23.49
C GLY A 265 30.98 9.67 -22.47
N GLU A 266 31.86 9.51 -21.46
CA GLU A 266 31.63 8.62 -20.34
C GLU A 266 30.39 9.07 -19.55
N MET A 267 29.56 8.12 -19.10
CA MET A 267 28.42 8.39 -18.23
C MET A 267 28.95 9.12 -16.98
N SER A 268 28.59 10.39 -16.81
CA SER A 268 28.87 11.06 -15.55
C SER A 268 28.01 10.39 -14.48
N ASN A 269 28.61 10.03 -13.34
CA ASN A 269 27.88 9.57 -12.16
C ASN A 269 26.78 10.60 -11.85
N THR A 270 25.52 10.25 -12.13
CA THR A 270 24.39 11.13 -11.85
C THR A 270 24.23 11.29 -10.34
N MET A 271 23.51 12.33 -9.93
CA MET A 271 23.15 12.50 -8.51
C MET A 271 22.46 11.24 -7.98
N THR A 272 21.62 10.62 -8.80
CA THR A 272 20.96 9.33 -8.52
C THR A 272 21.96 8.24 -8.20
N ASP A 273 23.00 8.05 -9.03
CA ASP A 273 24.01 7.00 -8.83
C ASP A 273 24.80 7.18 -7.53
N LYS A 274 25.07 8.45 -7.15
CA LYS A 274 25.76 8.78 -5.89
C LYS A 274 24.89 8.43 -4.69
N ILE A 275 23.60 8.77 -4.73
CA ILE A 275 22.65 8.46 -3.67
C ILE A 275 22.45 6.94 -3.60
N ASP A 276 22.28 6.26 -4.74
CA ASP A 276 22.05 4.83 -4.81
C ASP A 276 23.24 4.01 -4.29
N ARG A 277 24.46 4.48 -4.46
CA ARG A 277 25.64 3.84 -3.87
C ARG A 277 25.56 3.73 -2.34
N VAL A 278 24.89 4.68 -1.70
CA VAL A 278 24.70 4.71 -0.23
C VAL A 278 23.42 3.97 0.14
N VAL A 279 22.31 4.29 -0.51
CA VAL A 279 20.96 3.77 -0.17
C VAL A 279 20.83 2.28 -0.49
N LEU A 280 21.41 1.82 -1.59
CA LEU A 280 21.37 0.40 -2.00
C LEU A 280 22.53 -0.43 -1.40
N ASN A 281 23.35 0.18 -0.54
CA ASN A 281 24.45 -0.53 0.10
C ASN A 281 23.90 -1.65 0.99
N ARG A 282 24.53 -2.82 0.92
CA ARG A 282 24.11 -4.04 1.64
C ARG A 282 23.95 -3.84 3.16
N TRP A 283 24.80 -3.03 3.76
CA TRP A 283 24.86 -2.79 5.21
C TRP A 283 24.13 -1.50 5.63
N LEU A 284 24.21 -0.45 4.79
CA LEU A 284 23.62 0.86 5.09
C LEU A 284 22.16 0.95 4.64
N GLY A 285 21.75 0.18 3.66
CA GLY A 285 20.39 0.28 3.08
C GLY A 285 19.29 0.02 4.11
N LEU A 286 19.44 -1.01 4.95
CA LEU A 286 18.45 -1.32 5.98
C LEU A 286 18.42 -0.24 7.10
N PRO A 287 19.53 0.21 7.70
CA PRO A 287 19.52 1.33 8.65
C PRO A 287 18.93 2.62 8.07
N ILE A 288 19.27 2.99 6.84
CA ILE A 288 18.72 4.18 6.18
C ILE A 288 17.21 4.03 6.00
N PHE A 289 16.76 2.86 5.55
CA PHE A 289 15.34 2.58 5.42
C PHE A 289 14.61 2.74 6.76
N LEU A 290 15.13 2.15 7.83
CA LEU A 290 14.54 2.27 9.17
C LEU A 290 14.53 3.72 9.67
N ALA A 291 15.59 4.49 9.39
CA ALA A 291 15.63 5.91 9.74
C ALA A 291 14.56 6.73 8.99
N ILE A 292 14.36 6.49 7.69
CA ILE A 292 13.32 7.18 6.90
C ILE A 292 11.92 6.79 7.40
N MET A 293 11.70 5.52 7.72
CA MET A 293 10.44 5.06 8.28
C MET A 293 10.18 5.65 9.67
N TYR A 294 11.22 5.77 10.48
CA TYR A 294 11.13 6.44 11.78
C TYR A 294 10.74 7.91 11.63
N VAL A 295 11.37 8.65 10.71
CA VAL A 295 11.01 10.04 10.41
C VAL A 295 9.56 10.13 9.92
N MET A 296 9.12 9.21 9.06
CA MET A 296 7.72 9.15 8.62
C MET A 296 6.78 8.96 9.81
N PHE A 297 7.14 8.09 10.73
CA PHE A 297 6.33 7.81 11.91
C PHE A 297 6.27 9.03 12.84
N LEU A 298 7.38 9.66 13.15
CA LEU A 298 7.44 10.89 13.93
C LEU A 298 6.59 12.00 13.31
N PHE A 299 6.73 12.20 11.99
CA PHE A 299 5.96 13.21 11.28
C PHE A 299 4.46 12.94 11.35
N THR A 300 4.05 11.69 11.19
CA THR A 300 2.64 11.29 11.21
C THR A 300 2.04 11.42 12.62
N GLN A 301 2.73 10.94 13.65
CA GLN A 301 2.21 10.94 15.01
C GLN A 301 2.22 12.34 15.63
N ASN A 302 3.34 13.05 15.56
CA ASN A 302 3.44 14.33 16.24
C ASN A 302 2.69 15.44 15.49
N LEU A 303 2.93 15.58 14.19
CA LEU A 303 2.24 16.61 13.41
C LEU A 303 0.77 16.24 13.16
N GLY A 304 0.47 14.95 12.91
CA GLY A 304 -0.90 14.48 12.77
C GLY A 304 -1.66 14.53 14.09
N GLY A 305 -0.99 14.16 15.19
CA GLY A 305 -1.53 14.20 16.55
C GLY A 305 -1.96 15.59 16.99
N ALA A 306 -1.16 16.60 16.67
CA ALA A 306 -1.44 18.00 17.06
C ALA A 306 -2.80 18.53 16.58
N PHE A 307 -3.41 17.92 15.58
CA PHE A 307 -4.71 18.32 15.05
C PHE A 307 -5.87 17.43 15.53
N ILE A 308 -5.62 16.36 16.29
CA ILE A 308 -6.68 15.42 16.69
C ILE A 308 -7.73 16.14 17.54
N ASP A 309 -7.31 16.85 18.58
CA ASP A 309 -8.22 17.52 19.53
C ASP A 309 -9.04 18.60 18.84
N PHE A 310 -8.45 19.32 17.88
CA PHE A 310 -9.21 20.28 17.07
C PHE A 310 -10.37 19.64 16.33
N PHE A 311 -10.14 18.48 15.71
CA PHE A 311 -11.19 17.75 15.00
C PHE A 311 -12.19 17.14 15.97
N ASP A 312 -11.74 16.61 17.09
CA ASP A 312 -12.59 16.01 18.13
C ASP A 312 -13.56 17.04 18.72
N ILE A 313 -13.04 18.11 19.32
CA ILE A 313 -13.83 19.19 19.93
C ILE A 313 -14.78 19.82 18.89
N THR A 314 -14.30 20.11 17.68
CA THR A 314 -15.12 20.74 16.65
C THR A 314 -16.27 19.84 16.19
N PHE A 315 -16.00 18.57 15.92
CA PHE A 315 -17.02 17.66 15.40
C PHE A 315 -17.96 17.16 16.51
N ALA A 316 -17.47 16.94 17.75
CA ALA A 316 -18.30 16.64 18.90
C ALA A 316 -19.25 17.81 19.19
N GLY A 317 -18.71 19.02 19.28
CA GLY A 317 -19.53 20.21 19.55
C GLY A 317 -20.60 20.49 18.49
N ILE A 318 -20.37 20.11 17.23
CA ILE A 318 -21.35 20.28 16.14
C ILE A 318 -22.35 19.12 16.07
N PHE A 319 -21.85 17.87 16.00
CA PHE A 319 -22.65 16.69 15.64
C PHE A 319 -23.22 15.96 16.85
N VAL A 320 -22.60 16.07 18.02
CA VAL A 320 -23.13 15.50 19.26
C VAL A 320 -23.91 16.58 20.02
N ASP A 321 -23.24 17.63 20.52
CA ASP A 321 -23.83 18.63 21.38
C ASP A 321 -24.81 19.53 20.65
N GLY A 322 -24.38 20.17 19.55
CA GLY A 322 -25.21 21.10 18.78
C GLY A 322 -26.42 20.43 18.14
N PHE A 323 -26.18 19.27 17.51
CA PHE A 323 -27.26 18.49 16.90
C PHE A 323 -28.17 17.85 17.95
N GLY A 324 -27.62 17.38 19.08
CA GLY A 324 -28.37 16.85 20.21
C GLY A 324 -29.35 17.89 20.78
N ARG A 325 -28.87 19.13 21.06
CA ARG A 325 -29.72 20.26 21.50
C ARG A 325 -30.80 20.63 20.48
N LEU A 326 -30.49 20.56 19.18
CA LEU A 326 -31.48 20.79 18.13
C LEU A 326 -32.60 19.74 18.15
N LEU A 327 -32.23 18.45 18.32
CA LEU A 327 -33.20 17.37 18.44
C LEU A 327 -34.10 17.52 19.69
N GLU A 328 -33.52 17.92 20.82
CA GLU A 328 -34.29 18.24 22.04
C GLU A 328 -35.26 19.41 21.84
N ALA A 329 -34.82 20.47 21.18
CA ALA A 329 -35.67 21.64 20.90
C ALA A 329 -36.87 21.30 19.99
N VAL A 330 -36.72 20.30 19.11
CA VAL A 330 -37.80 19.79 18.24
C VAL A 330 -38.71 18.77 18.97
N GLY A 331 -38.30 18.33 20.18
CA GLY A 331 -39.07 17.37 20.99
C GLY A 331 -38.99 15.94 20.50
N THR A 332 -37.82 15.55 19.95
CA THR A 332 -37.60 14.18 19.48
C THR A 332 -37.55 13.20 20.66
N PRO A 333 -38.02 11.94 20.45
CA PRO A 333 -37.87 10.90 21.47
C PRO A 333 -36.41 10.64 21.82
N GLU A 334 -36.12 10.34 23.08
CA GLU A 334 -34.75 10.13 23.59
C GLU A 334 -33.97 9.06 22.83
N TRP A 335 -34.59 7.91 22.49
CA TRP A 335 -33.96 6.85 21.70
C TRP A 335 -33.47 7.35 20.34
N LEU A 336 -34.15 8.31 19.73
CA LEU A 336 -33.78 8.84 18.42
C LEU A 336 -32.66 9.88 18.57
N LYS A 337 -32.62 10.64 19.65
CA LYS A 337 -31.50 11.53 20.00
C LYS A 337 -30.25 10.70 20.19
N VAL A 338 -30.28 9.67 21.02
CA VAL A 338 -29.17 8.76 21.26
C VAL A 338 -28.67 8.13 19.95
N LEU A 339 -29.55 7.66 19.10
CA LEU A 339 -29.13 7.06 17.84
C LEU A 339 -28.47 8.06 16.89
N LEU A 340 -29.02 9.27 16.76
CA LEU A 340 -28.60 10.26 15.79
C LEU A 340 -27.46 11.15 16.29
N ALA A 341 -27.54 11.68 17.50
CA ALA A 341 -26.51 12.57 18.04
C ALA A 341 -25.35 11.75 18.63
N ASP A 342 -25.61 10.87 19.59
CA ASP A 342 -24.55 10.14 20.29
C ASP A 342 -23.98 9.01 19.41
N GLY A 343 -24.84 8.25 18.74
CA GLY A 343 -24.43 7.15 17.88
C GLY A 343 -23.80 7.60 16.55
N ILE A 344 -24.56 8.26 15.68
CA ILE A 344 -24.07 8.69 14.36
C ILE A 344 -23.16 9.90 14.51
N GLY A 345 -23.51 10.90 15.33
CA GLY A 345 -22.68 12.07 15.59
C GLY A 345 -21.35 11.68 16.22
N GLY A 346 -21.36 10.85 17.27
CA GLY A 346 -20.15 10.30 17.89
C GLY A 346 -19.32 9.48 16.93
N GLY A 347 -19.95 8.70 16.04
CA GLY A 347 -19.25 7.98 14.97
C GLY A 347 -18.58 8.90 13.96
N ILE A 348 -19.20 10.03 13.59
CA ILE A 348 -18.61 11.06 12.72
C ILE A 348 -17.43 11.72 13.43
N THR A 349 -17.56 12.06 14.71
CA THR A 349 -16.49 12.61 15.54
C THR A 349 -15.30 11.65 15.57
N THR A 350 -15.52 10.39 15.89
CA THR A 350 -14.45 9.35 15.87
C THR A 350 -13.75 9.25 14.51
N VAL A 351 -14.50 9.28 13.40
CA VAL A 351 -13.89 9.25 12.06
C VAL A 351 -13.10 10.52 11.78
N SER A 352 -13.54 11.67 12.30
CA SER A 352 -12.88 12.96 12.09
C SER A 352 -11.49 13.01 12.74
N THR A 353 -11.32 12.39 13.93
CA THR A 353 -10.03 12.32 14.63
C THR A 353 -8.97 11.53 13.84
N PHE A 354 -9.38 10.62 12.94
CA PHE A 354 -8.43 9.90 12.06
C PHE A 354 -7.99 10.71 10.85
N ILE A 355 -8.70 11.79 10.47
CA ILE A 355 -8.38 12.58 9.29
C ILE A 355 -6.94 13.13 9.33
N PRO A 356 -6.49 13.84 10.39
CA PRO A 356 -5.16 14.42 10.41
C PRO A 356 -4.03 13.37 10.36
N PRO A 357 -3.97 12.34 11.22
CA PRO A 357 -2.90 11.35 11.16
C PRO A 357 -2.85 10.62 9.81
N ILE A 358 -3.99 10.26 9.24
CA ILE A 358 -4.05 9.56 7.96
C ILE A 358 -3.65 10.48 6.81
N PHE A 359 -4.03 11.77 6.85
CA PHE A 359 -3.61 12.76 5.87
C PHE A 359 -2.07 12.87 5.85
N PHE A 360 -1.43 13.06 6.99
CA PHE A 360 0.02 13.19 7.08
C PHE A 360 0.74 11.89 6.72
N LEU A 361 0.18 10.73 7.07
CA LEU A 361 0.70 9.43 6.64
C LEU A 361 0.70 9.30 5.12
N PHE A 362 -0.42 9.59 4.46
CA PHE A 362 -0.52 9.52 3.00
C PHE A 362 0.31 10.59 2.31
N LEU A 363 0.45 11.78 2.91
CA LEU A 363 1.28 12.86 2.41
C LEU A 363 2.75 12.40 2.33
N PHE A 364 3.27 11.86 3.43
CA PHE A 364 4.66 11.39 3.49
C PHE A 364 4.88 10.17 2.57
N LEU A 365 3.92 9.24 2.56
CA LEU A 365 3.98 8.07 1.69
C LEU A 365 3.97 8.47 0.21
N ALA A 366 3.13 9.43 -0.20
CA ALA A 366 3.10 9.95 -1.55
C ALA A 366 4.42 10.66 -1.93
N MET A 367 5.05 11.37 -0.99
CA MET A 367 6.39 11.95 -1.20
C MET A 367 7.45 10.87 -1.43
N LEU A 368 7.47 9.82 -0.63
CA LEU A 368 8.42 8.70 -0.80
C LEU A 368 8.21 7.94 -2.11
N GLU A 369 6.96 7.76 -2.51
CA GLU A 369 6.60 7.10 -3.77
C GLU A 369 7.02 7.93 -4.97
N ASP A 370 6.68 9.22 -5.00
CA ASP A 370 7.03 10.14 -6.10
C ASP A 370 8.54 10.38 -6.21
N SER A 371 9.26 10.37 -5.08
CA SER A 371 10.72 10.49 -5.12
C SER A 371 11.42 9.29 -5.76
N GLY A 372 10.75 8.14 -5.86
CA GLY A 372 11.34 6.87 -6.31
C GLY A 372 12.04 6.08 -5.21
N TYR A 373 11.94 6.53 -3.95
CA TYR A 373 12.58 5.85 -2.81
C TYR A 373 11.95 4.47 -2.53
N MET A 374 10.62 4.33 -2.70
CA MET A 374 9.91 3.08 -2.41
C MET A 374 10.40 1.90 -3.25
N ALA A 375 10.80 2.14 -4.50
CA ALA A 375 11.41 1.11 -5.35
C ALA A 375 12.73 0.59 -4.77
N ARG A 376 13.54 1.48 -4.21
CA ARG A 376 14.82 1.15 -3.57
C ARG A 376 14.62 0.39 -2.27
N ALA A 377 13.66 0.81 -1.47
CA ALA A 377 13.28 0.11 -0.24
C ALA A 377 12.86 -1.34 -0.54
N ALA A 378 12.01 -1.53 -1.56
CA ALA A 378 11.59 -2.86 -2.00
C ALA A 378 12.79 -3.71 -2.49
N PHE A 379 13.73 -3.10 -3.21
CA PHE A 379 14.94 -3.78 -3.69
C PHE A 379 15.87 -4.21 -2.54
N VAL A 380 16.11 -3.32 -1.56
CA VAL A 380 16.95 -3.63 -0.39
C VAL A 380 16.36 -4.80 0.41
N MET A 381 15.04 -4.84 0.54
CA MET A 381 14.33 -5.85 1.33
C MET A 381 14.00 -7.14 0.55
N ASP A 382 14.21 -7.16 -0.75
CA ASP A 382 13.86 -8.30 -1.60
C ASP A 382 14.50 -9.62 -1.12
N ARG A 383 15.75 -9.58 -0.68
CA ARG A 383 16.43 -10.77 -0.14
C ARG A 383 15.73 -11.33 1.10
N VAL A 384 15.28 -10.48 2.02
CA VAL A 384 14.58 -10.90 3.23
C VAL A 384 13.21 -11.44 2.88
N MET A 385 12.49 -10.78 1.99
CA MET A 385 11.17 -11.22 1.55
C MET A 385 11.22 -12.53 0.78
N ARG A 386 12.20 -12.75 -0.08
CA ARG A 386 12.40 -14.04 -0.77
C ARG A 386 12.64 -15.20 0.19
N ALA A 387 13.34 -14.98 1.29
CA ALA A 387 13.50 -16.00 2.32
C ALA A 387 12.16 -16.44 2.95
N LEU A 388 11.15 -15.57 2.92
CA LEU A 388 9.78 -15.84 3.34
C LEU A 388 8.89 -16.36 2.21
N GLY A 389 9.42 -16.49 0.99
CA GLY A 389 8.66 -16.89 -0.19
C GLY A 389 7.79 -15.80 -0.79
N LEU A 390 8.10 -14.52 -0.52
CA LEU A 390 7.39 -13.33 -1.03
C LEU A 390 8.30 -12.46 -1.90
N PRO A 391 7.74 -11.71 -2.85
CA PRO A 391 8.50 -10.71 -3.61
C PRO A 391 8.83 -9.50 -2.74
N GLY A 392 9.91 -8.77 -3.06
CA GLY A 392 10.33 -7.56 -2.34
C GLY A 392 9.25 -6.49 -2.23
N LYS A 393 8.34 -6.40 -3.21
CA LYS A 393 7.18 -5.49 -3.17
C LYS A 393 6.26 -5.72 -1.96
N ALA A 394 6.20 -6.95 -1.42
CA ALA A 394 5.38 -7.28 -0.25
C ALA A 394 5.83 -6.55 1.02
N PHE A 395 7.08 -6.15 1.08
CA PHE A 395 7.62 -5.45 2.24
C PHE A 395 6.99 -4.07 2.47
N VAL A 396 6.68 -3.34 1.40
CA VAL A 396 6.08 -2.00 1.48
C VAL A 396 4.75 -1.99 2.23
N PRO A 397 3.75 -2.83 1.85
CA PRO A 397 2.53 -2.98 2.64
C PRO A 397 2.76 -3.35 4.10
N LEU A 398 3.67 -4.29 4.37
CA LEU A 398 3.93 -4.74 5.73
C LEU A 398 4.48 -3.61 6.63
N ILE A 399 5.38 -2.79 6.11
CA ILE A 399 5.92 -1.64 6.86
C ILE A 399 4.85 -0.57 7.09
N VAL A 400 4.04 -0.26 6.06
CA VAL A 400 2.90 0.67 6.22
C VAL A 400 1.95 0.17 7.32
N GLY A 401 1.87 -1.15 7.54
CA GLY A 401 1.11 -1.78 8.61
C GLY A 401 1.50 -1.36 10.03
N PHE A 402 2.74 -0.95 10.27
CA PHE A 402 3.14 -0.37 11.55
C PHE A 402 2.52 1.02 11.80
N GLY A 403 2.21 1.76 10.74
CA GLY A 403 1.44 3.00 10.85
C GLY A 403 -0.06 2.72 10.92
N CYS A 404 -0.61 2.06 9.91
CA CYS A 404 -2.03 1.70 9.83
C CYS A 404 -2.26 0.50 8.92
N ASN A 405 -3.02 -0.49 9.38
CA ASN A 405 -3.32 -1.71 8.61
C ASN A 405 -4.22 -1.45 7.40
N VAL A 406 -5.09 -0.44 7.42
CA VAL A 406 -5.99 -0.14 6.31
C VAL A 406 -5.22 0.28 5.05
N PRO A 407 -4.35 1.32 5.08
CA PRO A 407 -3.51 1.65 3.94
C PRO A 407 -2.53 0.52 3.59
N ALA A 408 -2.05 -0.27 4.55
CA ALA A 408 -1.22 -1.44 4.30
C ALA A 408 -1.93 -2.45 3.38
N ILE A 409 -3.14 -2.84 3.72
CA ILE A 409 -3.96 -3.75 2.92
C ILE A 409 -4.29 -3.12 1.55
N MET A 410 -4.59 -1.82 1.50
CA MET A 410 -4.84 -1.14 0.23
C MET A 410 -3.61 -1.12 -0.68
N ALA A 411 -2.41 -0.99 -0.12
CA ALA A 411 -1.15 -1.00 -0.86
C ALA A 411 -0.85 -2.36 -1.51
N THR A 412 -1.41 -3.46 -1.00
CA THR A 412 -1.21 -4.79 -1.61
C THR A 412 -1.78 -4.91 -3.02
N ARG A 413 -2.64 -3.97 -3.45
CA ARG A 413 -3.18 -3.94 -4.82
C ARG A 413 -2.11 -3.73 -5.89
N THR A 414 -0.94 -3.20 -5.51
CA THR A 414 0.20 -3.03 -6.43
C THR A 414 0.96 -4.34 -6.68
N MET A 415 0.56 -5.44 -6.05
CA MET A 415 1.20 -6.74 -6.19
C MET A 415 0.61 -7.51 -7.38
N ASP A 416 1.48 -8.09 -8.17
CA ASP A 416 1.14 -8.71 -9.47
C ASP A 416 0.39 -10.04 -9.29
N LYS A 417 0.78 -10.87 -8.30
CA LYS A 417 0.15 -12.17 -8.03
C LYS A 417 -0.90 -12.09 -6.93
N ALA A 418 -2.09 -12.63 -7.18
CA ALA A 418 -3.17 -12.71 -6.19
C ALA A 418 -2.75 -13.51 -4.94
N THR A 419 -1.96 -14.58 -5.09
CA THR A 419 -1.45 -15.39 -3.98
C THR A 419 -0.56 -14.60 -3.05
N ASP A 420 0.41 -13.85 -3.58
CA ASP A 420 1.33 -13.03 -2.80
C ASP A 420 0.58 -11.90 -2.10
N ARG A 421 -0.44 -11.31 -2.78
CA ARG A 421 -1.34 -10.31 -2.21
C ARG A 421 -2.12 -10.85 -1.01
N ILE A 422 -2.73 -12.04 -1.14
CA ILE A 422 -3.48 -12.67 -0.05
C ILE A 422 -2.58 -12.96 1.15
N ILE A 423 -1.39 -13.52 0.92
CA ILE A 423 -0.43 -13.81 2.00
C ILE A 423 -0.06 -12.52 2.73
N THR A 424 0.25 -11.45 1.99
CA THR A 424 0.62 -10.15 2.57
C THR A 424 -0.54 -9.54 3.35
N ILE A 425 -1.78 -9.66 2.87
CA ILE A 425 -2.99 -9.21 3.59
C ILE A 425 -3.14 -9.97 4.91
N MET A 426 -2.90 -11.29 4.90
CA MET A 426 -3.01 -12.11 6.12
C MET A 426 -1.89 -11.84 7.14
N MET A 427 -0.73 -11.37 6.69
CA MET A 427 0.37 -10.97 7.57
C MET A 427 0.17 -9.58 8.17
N ALA A 428 -0.44 -8.64 7.44
CA ALA A 428 -0.57 -7.23 7.83
C ALA A 428 -1.22 -7.00 9.21
N PRO A 429 -2.26 -7.75 9.65
CA PRO A 429 -2.89 -7.52 10.96
C PRO A 429 -1.98 -7.80 12.16
N PHE A 430 -0.91 -8.57 12.00
CA PHE A 430 0.06 -8.84 13.06
C PHE A 430 1.04 -7.68 13.27
N MET A 431 1.14 -6.75 12.31
CA MET A 431 1.93 -5.52 12.49
C MET A 431 1.22 -4.60 13.48
N SER A 432 1.90 -4.29 14.58
CA SER A 432 1.35 -3.41 15.61
C SER A 432 1.38 -1.96 15.14
N CYS A 433 0.22 -1.36 14.94
CA CYS A 433 0.10 0.04 14.52
C CYS A 433 0.03 0.99 15.72
N GLY A 434 0.24 2.29 15.47
CA GLY A 434 0.21 3.33 16.50
C GLY A 434 -1.06 3.35 17.36
N ALA A 435 -2.23 3.06 16.78
CA ALA A 435 -3.49 3.00 17.51
C ALA A 435 -3.59 1.83 18.52
N ARG A 436 -2.67 0.86 18.51
CA ARG A 436 -2.57 -0.18 19.54
C ARG A 436 -1.65 0.21 20.69
N MET A 437 -0.81 1.21 20.48
CA MET A 437 0.15 1.66 21.49
C MET A 437 -0.51 2.03 22.83
N PRO A 438 -1.56 2.87 22.89
CA PRO A 438 -2.23 3.23 24.14
C PRO A 438 -2.70 2.00 24.92
N VAL A 439 -3.24 0.99 24.24
CA VAL A 439 -3.69 -0.27 24.88
C VAL A 439 -2.49 -1.02 25.46
N TYR A 440 -1.38 -1.13 24.71
CA TYR A 440 -0.17 -1.80 25.22
C TYR A 440 0.43 -1.09 26.42
N VAL A 441 0.47 0.24 26.37
CA VAL A 441 0.98 1.07 27.47
C VAL A 441 0.09 0.95 28.69
N LEU A 442 -1.25 1.04 28.54
CA LEU A 442 -2.20 0.88 29.62
C LEU A 442 -1.98 -0.45 30.37
N PHE A 443 -1.94 -1.55 29.65
CA PHE A 443 -1.72 -2.87 30.26
C PHE A 443 -0.29 -3.03 30.82
N ALA A 444 0.72 -2.48 30.13
CA ALA A 444 2.09 -2.54 30.59
C ALA A 444 2.29 -1.78 31.91
N THR A 445 1.73 -0.58 32.04
CA THR A 445 1.80 0.22 33.27
C THR A 445 0.97 -0.38 34.40
N ALA A 446 -0.21 -0.93 34.10
CA ALA A 446 -1.08 -1.55 35.10
C ALA A 446 -0.46 -2.82 35.73
N PHE A 447 0.16 -3.68 34.92
CA PHE A 447 0.67 -4.97 35.37
C PHE A 447 2.19 -5.01 35.61
N PHE A 448 2.97 -4.14 34.96
CA PHE A 448 4.43 -4.12 35.01
C PHE A 448 4.98 -2.69 35.23
N PRO A 449 4.74 -2.07 36.40
CA PRO A 449 5.12 -0.67 36.66
C PRO A 449 6.62 -0.36 36.50
N THR A 450 7.47 -1.39 36.63
CA THR A 450 8.95 -1.25 36.58
C THR A 450 9.50 -1.94 35.36
N ASN A 451 9.09 -2.10 34.28
CA ASN A 451 9.66 -2.67 33.04
C ASN A 451 8.64 -2.77 31.91
N GLY A 452 7.57 -1.96 31.95
CA GLY A 452 6.51 -1.93 30.95
C GLY A 452 7.04 -1.74 29.51
N GLN A 453 8.08 -0.94 29.35
CA GLN A 453 8.73 -0.68 28.06
C GLN A 453 9.24 -1.97 27.38
N ASN A 454 9.86 -2.88 28.17
CA ASN A 454 10.36 -4.16 27.63
C ASN A 454 9.23 -5.09 27.22
N LEU A 455 8.09 -5.03 27.92
CA LEU A 455 6.90 -5.79 27.57
C LEU A 455 6.31 -5.28 26.25
N VAL A 456 6.14 -3.96 26.08
CA VAL A 456 5.64 -3.35 24.84
C VAL A 456 6.55 -3.72 23.67
N PHE A 457 7.87 -3.58 23.82
CA PHE A 457 8.83 -4.02 22.81
C PHE A 457 8.69 -5.51 22.49
N GLY A 458 8.56 -6.35 23.52
CA GLY A 458 8.34 -7.79 23.36
C GLY A 458 7.09 -8.12 22.54
N ILE A 459 5.99 -7.42 22.76
CA ILE A 459 4.74 -7.60 22.00
C ILE A 459 4.93 -7.24 20.52
N TYR A 460 5.70 -6.17 20.20
CA TYR A 460 6.05 -5.84 18.82
C TYR A 460 6.84 -6.96 18.14
N VAL A 461 7.85 -7.49 18.84
CA VAL A 461 8.67 -8.60 18.32
C VAL A 461 7.83 -9.86 18.12
N ILE A 462 6.95 -10.21 19.08
CA ILE A 462 6.02 -11.32 18.95
C ILE A 462 5.09 -11.13 17.74
N GLY A 463 4.58 -9.92 17.51
CA GLY A 463 3.77 -9.59 16.34
C GLY A 463 4.50 -9.85 15.04
N ILE A 464 5.76 -9.40 14.93
CA ILE A 464 6.60 -9.64 13.74
C ILE A 464 6.82 -11.16 13.53
N ILE A 465 7.16 -11.90 14.59
CA ILE A 465 7.35 -13.35 14.52
C ILE A 465 6.06 -14.05 14.08
N ALA A 466 4.91 -13.65 14.63
CA ALA A 466 3.60 -14.20 14.25
C ALA A 466 3.29 -13.93 12.78
N ALA A 467 3.59 -12.72 12.26
CA ALA A 467 3.45 -12.41 10.85
C ALA A 467 4.31 -13.32 9.97
N ILE A 468 5.57 -13.51 10.33
CA ILE A 468 6.51 -14.39 9.61
C ILE A 468 5.99 -15.84 9.60
N ILE A 469 5.58 -16.37 10.74
CA ILE A 469 5.04 -17.72 10.87
C ILE A 469 3.77 -17.86 10.01
N THR A 470 2.87 -16.88 10.07
CA THR A 470 1.63 -16.88 9.27
C THR A 470 1.94 -16.88 7.78
N GLY A 471 2.84 -16.01 7.31
CA GLY A 471 3.25 -15.97 5.92
C GLY A 471 3.86 -17.28 5.44
N PHE A 472 4.78 -17.85 6.23
CA PHE A 472 5.42 -19.13 5.93
C PHE A 472 4.41 -20.29 5.89
N LEU A 473 3.51 -20.36 6.88
CA LEU A 473 2.49 -21.41 6.97
C LEU A 473 1.52 -21.36 5.78
N ILE A 474 0.98 -20.17 5.48
CA ILE A 474 0.04 -20.01 4.36
C ILE A 474 0.71 -20.34 3.04
N LYS A 475 1.95 -19.87 2.82
CA LYS A 475 2.70 -20.15 1.59
C LYS A 475 2.98 -21.65 1.41
N ARG A 476 3.25 -22.37 2.49
CA ARG A 476 3.62 -23.79 2.42
C ARG A 476 2.42 -24.72 2.39
N VAL A 477 1.34 -24.40 3.12
CA VAL A 477 0.21 -25.32 3.34
C VAL A 477 -1.00 -24.96 2.47
N VAL A 478 -1.33 -23.67 2.38
CA VAL A 478 -2.60 -23.23 1.76
C VAL A 478 -2.43 -22.80 0.30
N LEU A 479 -1.36 -22.04 0.02
CA LEU A 479 -1.11 -21.44 -1.28
C LEU A 479 0.32 -21.76 -1.76
N PRO A 480 0.64 -23.04 -2.03
CA PRO A 480 1.95 -23.40 -2.56
C PRO A 480 2.13 -22.81 -3.95
N GLY A 481 3.34 -22.34 -4.26
CA GLY A 481 3.67 -21.80 -5.57
C GLY A 481 5.06 -21.17 -5.60
N GLU A 482 5.59 -20.98 -6.79
CA GLU A 482 6.91 -20.37 -6.98
C GLU A 482 6.88 -18.88 -6.63
N VAL A 483 7.99 -18.40 -6.08
CA VAL A 483 8.18 -16.97 -5.81
C VAL A 483 8.28 -16.24 -7.14
N SER A 484 7.53 -15.16 -7.31
CA SER A 484 7.63 -14.31 -8.49
C SER A 484 9.06 -13.78 -8.61
N ALA A 485 9.68 -13.96 -9.76
CA ALA A 485 10.95 -13.32 -10.07
C ALA A 485 10.73 -11.79 -10.03
N PHE A 486 11.34 -11.13 -9.05
CA PHE A 486 11.23 -9.68 -8.90
C PHE A 486 12.30 -9.02 -9.76
N VAL A 487 11.90 -8.62 -10.96
CA VAL A 487 12.71 -7.78 -11.86
C VAL A 487 12.04 -6.40 -11.88
N MET A 488 12.66 -5.44 -11.22
CA MET A 488 12.16 -4.06 -11.20
C MET A 488 13.26 -3.10 -11.64
N GLU A 489 12.92 -2.24 -12.61
CA GLU A 489 13.75 -1.08 -12.90
C GLU A 489 13.64 -0.08 -11.75
N ILE A 490 14.78 0.34 -11.24
CA ILE A 490 14.84 1.39 -10.24
C ILE A 490 14.75 2.74 -10.99
N PRO A 491 13.63 3.47 -10.89
CA PRO A 491 13.48 4.75 -11.58
C PRO A 491 14.48 5.77 -11.04
N PRO A 492 14.94 6.76 -11.83
CA PRO A 492 15.75 7.84 -11.31
C PRO A 492 15.00 8.62 -10.21
N TYR A 493 15.74 9.27 -9.29
CA TYR A 493 15.10 10.14 -8.32
C TYR A 493 14.45 11.34 -9.01
N HIS A 494 13.23 11.64 -8.59
CA HIS A 494 12.49 12.81 -9.01
C HIS A 494 12.16 13.68 -7.79
N ILE A 495 12.17 15.01 -7.97
CA ILE A 495 11.66 15.91 -6.94
C ILE A 495 10.13 15.84 -6.99
N PRO A 496 9.46 15.43 -5.89
CA PRO A 496 8.00 15.37 -5.85
C PRO A 496 7.37 16.74 -6.14
N THR A 497 6.34 16.77 -6.96
CA THR A 497 5.59 18.01 -7.20
C THR A 497 4.51 18.17 -6.13
N VAL A 498 4.45 19.34 -5.49
CA VAL A 498 3.47 19.62 -4.41
C VAL A 498 2.04 19.32 -4.86
N LYS A 499 1.67 19.73 -6.07
CA LYS A 499 0.33 19.47 -6.63
C LYS A 499 0.05 17.97 -6.79
N GLY A 500 1.01 17.21 -7.29
CA GLY A 500 0.87 15.75 -7.49
C GLY A 500 0.73 15.01 -6.17
N VAL A 501 1.59 15.34 -5.20
CA VAL A 501 1.55 14.76 -3.85
C VAL A 501 0.22 15.05 -3.16
N MET A 502 -0.21 16.32 -3.18
CA MET A 502 -1.48 16.74 -2.54
C MET A 502 -2.70 16.05 -3.16
N MET A 503 -2.73 15.93 -4.49
CA MET A 503 -3.83 15.29 -5.20
C MET A 503 -3.93 13.80 -4.86
N ARG A 504 -2.79 13.07 -4.85
CA ARG A 504 -2.77 11.65 -4.46
C ARG A 504 -3.13 11.44 -2.99
N THR A 505 -2.65 12.32 -2.11
CA THR A 505 -3.02 12.29 -0.69
C THR A 505 -4.52 12.44 -0.52
N TRP A 506 -5.12 13.41 -1.19
CA TRP A 506 -6.56 13.66 -1.15
C TRP A 506 -7.37 12.48 -1.69
N ASP A 507 -6.97 11.92 -2.82
CA ASP A 507 -7.66 10.76 -3.43
C ASP A 507 -7.63 9.54 -2.49
N ARG A 508 -6.50 9.28 -1.83
CA ARG A 508 -6.35 8.19 -0.86
C ARG A 508 -7.17 8.45 0.41
N LEU A 509 -7.14 9.68 0.94
CA LEU A 509 -7.93 10.08 2.09
C LEU A 509 -9.44 9.95 1.80
N LYS A 510 -9.90 10.45 0.66
CA LYS A 510 -11.29 10.31 0.20
C LYS A 510 -11.71 8.84 0.07
N ALA A 511 -10.85 8.01 -0.47
CA ALA A 511 -11.11 6.58 -0.58
C ALA A 511 -11.21 5.90 0.80
N PHE A 512 -10.37 6.29 1.76
CA PHE A 512 -10.44 5.84 3.15
C PHE A 512 -11.77 6.24 3.80
N LEU A 513 -12.12 7.52 3.76
CA LEU A 513 -13.37 8.04 4.37
C LEU A 513 -14.61 7.37 3.78
N ASN A 514 -14.64 7.15 2.47
CA ASN A 514 -15.79 6.51 1.81
C ASN A 514 -15.92 5.00 2.10
N ARG A 515 -14.82 4.31 2.38
CA ARG A 515 -14.84 2.85 2.60
C ARG A 515 -14.82 2.50 4.08
N ALA A 516 -13.80 2.94 4.81
CA ALA A 516 -13.64 2.64 6.23
C ALA A 516 -14.52 3.55 7.10
N GLY A 517 -14.58 4.85 6.82
CA GLY A 517 -15.34 5.80 7.61
C GLY A 517 -16.82 5.44 7.73
N LYS A 518 -17.48 5.05 6.63
CA LYS A 518 -18.90 4.64 6.67
C LYS A 518 -19.14 3.42 7.58
N VAL A 519 -18.21 2.47 7.56
CA VAL A 519 -18.33 1.26 8.40
C VAL A 519 -18.13 1.61 9.87
N ILE A 520 -17.15 2.47 10.17
CA ILE A 520 -16.88 2.92 11.53
C ILE A 520 -18.09 3.67 12.11
N VAL A 521 -18.68 4.62 11.36
CA VAL A 521 -19.87 5.36 11.81
C VAL A 521 -21.03 4.41 12.15
N VAL A 522 -21.29 3.41 11.31
CA VAL A 522 -22.35 2.43 11.58
C VAL A 522 -22.05 1.60 12.84
N ILE A 523 -20.80 1.18 13.01
CA ILE A 523 -20.39 0.39 14.19
C ILE A 523 -20.51 1.25 15.45
N CYS A 524 -20.01 2.50 15.41
CA CYS A 524 -20.13 3.42 16.55
C CYS A 524 -21.59 3.72 16.89
N ALA A 525 -22.45 3.90 15.88
CA ALA A 525 -23.88 4.09 16.11
C ALA A 525 -24.53 2.89 16.80
N VAL A 526 -24.18 1.68 16.41
CA VAL A 526 -24.68 0.46 17.06
C VAL A 526 -24.14 0.32 18.49
N LEU A 527 -22.86 0.53 18.70
CA LEU A 527 -22.24 0.43 20.02
C LEU A 527 -22.75 1.51 20.97
N GLY A 528 -22.86 2.76 20.53
CA GLY A 528 -23.41 3.87 21.30
C GLY A 528 -24.88 3.62 21.67
N PHE A 529 -25.67 3.13 20.73
CA PHE A 529 -27.05 2.75 21.02
C PHE A 529 -27.15 1.63 22.07
N LEU A 530 -26.33 0.58 21.97
CA LEU A 530 -26.31 -0.50 22.96
C LEU A 530 -25.78 -0.05 24.32
N ASN A 531 -24.89 0.94 24.34
CA ASN A 531 -24.38 1.53 25.59
C ASN A 531 -25.40 2.40 26.33
N SER A 532 -26.20 3.15 25.59
CA SER A 532 -27.23 4.01 26.16
C SER A 532 -28.54 3.28 26.52
N TRP A 533 -28.83 2.17 25.84
CA TRP A 533 -30.04 1.39 26.04
C TRP A 533 -29.95 0.52 27.28
N GLY A 534 -30.84 0.74 28.26
CA GLY A 534 -30.94 -0.05 29.47
C GLY A 534 -31.71 -1.36 29.27
N THR A 535 -31.40 -2.36 30.10
CA THR A 535 -32.10 -3.66 30.11
C THR A 535 -33.54 -3.55 30.53
N ASP A 536 -33.92 -2.44 31.19
CA ASP A 536 -35.29 -2.06 31.59
C ASP A 536 -36.07 -1.30 30.49
N GLY A 537 -35.45 -1.06 29.34
CA GLY A 537 -35.99 -0.31 28.22
C GLY A 537 -35.83 1.22 28.36
N SER A 538 -35.13 1.72 29.36
CA SER A 538 -34.79 3.14 29.53
C SER A 538 -33.58 3.51 28.62
N PHE A 539 -33.43 4.82 28.38
CA PHE A 539 -32.27 5.38 27.65
C PHE A 539 -31.50 6.31 28.58
N GLY A 540 -30.25 6.65 28.22
CA GLY A 540 -29.39 7.48 29.08
C GLY A 540 -28.62 6.66 30.11
N ASN A 541 -28.44 5.35 29.88
CA ASN A 541 -27.67 4.47 30.78
C ASN A 541 -26.22 4.27 30.28
N GLU A 542 -25.65 5.31 29.70
CA GLU A 542 -24.29 5.25 29.15
C GLU A 542 -23.29 4.88 30.25
N ASP A 543 -22.37 3.96 29.87
CA ASP A 543 -21.31 3.45 30.73
C ASP A 543 -21.76 2.85 32.05
N SER A 544 -23.06 2.54 32.23
CA SER A 544 -23.62 1.99 33.49
C SER A 544 -23.78 0.47 33.43
N GLU A 545 -23.88 -0.15 34.62
CA GLU A 545 -24.16 -1.59 34.73
C GLU A 545 -25.50 -2.01 34.11
N LYS A 546 -26.44 -1.03 33.98
CA LYS A 546 -27.76 -1.27 33.42
C LYS A 546 -27.80 -1.30 31.90
N SER A 547 -26.72 -0.90 31.22
CA SER A 547 -26.71 -0.87 29.77
C SER A 547 -26.71 -2.30 29.16
N VAL A 548 -27.34 -2.44 28.00
CA VAL A 548 -27.33 -3.71 27.25
C VAL A 548 -25.89 -4.10 26.87
N LEU A 549 -25.02 -3.13 26.65
CA LEU A 549 -23.61 -3.40 26.37
C LEU A 549 -22.90 -4.05 27.56
N SER A 550 -23.23 -3.58 28.80
CA SER A 550 -22.70 -4.17 30.03
C SER A 550 -23.24 -5.60 30.27
N GLU A 551 -24.51 -5.85 29.98
CA GLU A 551 -25.10 -7.21 30.06
C GLU A 551 -24.44 -8.18 29.08
N ILE A 552 -24.09 -7.71 27.86
CA ILE A 552 -23.27 -8.50 26.92
C ILE A 552 -21.91 -8.81 27.53
N GLY A 553 -21.28 -7.85 28.22
CA GLY A 553 -20.03 -8.06 28.95
C GLY A 553 -20.15 -9.10 30.05
N TYR A 554 -21.19 -9.06 30.87
CA TYR A 554 -21.50 -10.05 31.90
C TYR A 554 -21.66 -11.47 31.28
N THR A 555 -22.37 -11.56 30.15
CA THR A 555 -22.61 -12.82 29.45
C THR A 555 -21.31 -13.40 28.86
N ILE A 556 -20.39 -12.56 28.38
CA ILE A 556 -19.12 -12.98 27.76
C ILE A 556 -18.04 -13.27 28.82
N ALA A 557 -18.07 -12.60 29.96
CA ALA A 557 -17.06 -12.75 31.03
C ALA A 557 -16.73 -14.21 31.40
N PRO A 558 -17.71 -15.14 31.54
CA PRO A 558 -17.41 -16.55 31.84
C PRO A 558 -16.58 -17.24 30.74
N VAL A 559 -16.75 -16.86 29.48
CA VAL A 559 -15.97 -17.42 28.36
C VAL A 559 -14.51 -16.96 28.44
N LEU A 560 -14.27 -15.76 28.98
CA LEU A 560 -12.93 -15.19 29.17
C LEU A 560 -12.31 -15.56 30.52
N SER A 561 -12.97 -16.37 31.33
CA SER A 561 -12.44 -16.79 32.64
C SER A 561 -11.08 -17.49 32.59
N PRO A 562 -10.69 -18.27 31.56
CA PRO A 562 -9.34 -18.79 31.43
C PRO A 562 -8.28 -17.69 31.27
N MET A 563 -8.67 -16.49 30.87
CA MET A 563 -7.81 -15.30 30.76
C MET A 563 -7.78 -14.46 32.05
N GLY A 564 -8.48 -14.90 33.12
CA GLY A 564 -8.56 -14.20 34.40
C GLY A 564 -9.67 -13.14 34.49
N VAL A 565 -10.59 -13.08 33.52
CA VAL A 565 -11.75 -12.20 33.56
C VAL A 565 -12.84 -12.86 34.41
N THR A 566 -13.22 -12.21 35.51
CA THR A 566 -14.31 -12.65 36.41
C THR A 566 -15.57 -11.85 36.12
N GLN A 567 -16.73 -12.28 36.68
CA GLN A 567 -17.96 -11.53 36.58
C GLN A 567 -17.87 -10.16 37.29
N GLU A 568 -17.05 -10.06 38.32
CA GLU A 568 -16.81 -8.76 39.01
C GLU A 568 -15.95 -7.81 38.14
N ASN A 569 -15.21 -8.35 37.16
CA ASN A 569 -14.37 -7.60 36.24
C ASN A 569 -14.98 -7.57 34.81
N TRP A 570 -16.30 -7.48 34.75
CA TRP A 570 -17.05 -7.43 33.49
C TRP A 570 -16.63 -6.29 32.52
N PRO A 571 -16.18 -5.08 33.00
CA PRO A 571 -15.70 -4.06 32.07
C PRO A 571 -14.59 -4.54 31.14
N ALA A 572 -13.72 -5.43 31.63
CA ALA A 572 -12.70 -6.04 30.79
C ALA A 572 -13.31 -6.83 29.62
N ALA A 573 -14.43 -7.53 29.84
CA ALA A 573 -15.14 -8.27 28.80
C ALA A 573 -15.80 -7.33 27.79
N VAL A 574 -16.38 -6.20 28.24
CA VAL A 574 -16.91 -5.14 27.37
C VAL A 574 -15.78 -4.55 26.53
N GLY A 575 -14.64 -4.23 27.14
CA GLY A 575 -13.46 -3.70 26.43
C GLY A 575 -12.95 -4.67 25.36
N VAL A 576 -12.92 -5.97 25.62
CA VAL A 576 -12.57 -6.97 24.60
C VAL A 576 -13.61 -7.02 23.48
N PHE A 577 -14.90 -6.97 23.82
CA PHE A 577 -15.98 -7.01 22.84
C PHE A 577 -15.95 -5.76 21.93
N THR A 578 -15.91 -4.56 22.51
CA THR A 578 -15.83 -3.30 21.75
C THR A 578 -14.55 -3.22 20.92
N GLY A 579 -13.45 -3.72 21.46
CA GLY A 579 -12.14 -3.77 20.79
C GLY A 579 -12.08 -4.63 19.54
N ILE A 580 -12.98 -5.61 19.38
CA ILE A 580 -13.10 -6.38 18.13
C ILE A 580 -13.57 -5.46 17.00
N PHE A 581 -14.44 -4.52 17.28
CA PHE A 581 -15.04 -3.62 16.31
C PHE A 581 -14.23 -2.32 16.16
N ALA A 582 -13.81 -1.74 17.28
CA ALA A 582 -13.08 -0.47 17.33
C ALA A 582 -12.02 -0.53 18.46
N LYS A 583 -10.80 -0.92 18.10
CA LYS A 583 -9.70 -1.09 19.06
C LYS A 583 -9.32 0.20 19.81
N GLU A 584 -9.60 1.35 19.21
CA GLU A 584 -9.40 2.68 19.78
C GLU A 584 -10.34 2.93 20.95
N ALA A 585 -11.55 2.39 20.88
CA ALA A 585 -12.57 2.55 21.93
C ALA A 585 -12.22 1.78 23.23
N VAL A 586 -11.33 0.79 23.17
CA VAL A 586 -11.01 -0.06 24.33
C VAL A 586 -10.58 0.76 25.54
N VAL A 587 -9.66 1.69 25.34
CA VAL A 587 -9.10 2.50 26.45
C VAL A 587 -10.17 3.42 27.02
N GLY A 588 -10.91 4.12 26.17
CA GLY A 588 -12.01 5.00 26.59
C GLY A 588 -13.10 4.23 27.36
N THR A 589 -13.59 3.13 26.77
CA THR A 589 -14.61 2.28 27.42
C THR A 589 -14.14 1.72 28.76
N LEU A 590 -12.88 1.26 28.85
CA LEU A 590 -12.35 0.74 30.12
C LEU A 590 -12.25 1.85 31.18
N ASN A 591 -11.73 3.02 30.81
CA ASN A 591 -11.62 4.13 31.74
C ASN A 591 -13.02 4.57 32.25
N SER A 592 -13.96 4.82 31.34
CA SER A 592 -15.34 5.24 31.76
C SER A 592 -15.99 4.21 32.66
N LEU A 593 -15.95 2.93 32.31
CA LEU A 593 -16.59 1.86 33.09
C LEU A 593 -15.92 1.64 34.45
N TYR A 594 -14.61 1.67 34.55
CA TYR A 594 -13.89 1.50 35.79
C TYR A 594 -14.04 2.72 36.71
N ASP A 595 -14.03 3.93 36.16
CA ASP A 595 -14.26 5.17 36.92
C ASP A 595 -15.70 5.18 37.53
N GLN A 596 -16.69 4.73 36.74
CA GLN A 596 -18.06 4.63 37.23
C GLN A 596 -18.20 3.57 38.33
N MET A 597 -17.62 2.36 38.12
CA MET A 597 -17.57 1.35 39.19
C MET A 597 -16.88 1.86 40.46
N ALA A 598 -15.84 2.67 40.32
CA ALA A 598 -15.16 3.25 41.48
C ALA A 598 -16.06 4.29 42.19
N ARG A 599 -16.79 5.11 41.45
CA ARG A 599 -17.79 6.08 41.99
C ARG A 599 -18.91 5.36 42.71
N ASP A 600 -19.48 4.30 42.11
CA ASP A 600 -20.58 3.54 42.69
C ASP A 600 -20.17 2.84 43.99
N LYS A 601 -18.98 2.20 44.03
CA LYS A 601 -18.41 1.59 45.24
C LYS A 601 -18.13 2.62 46.34
N ASN A 602 -17.67 3.81 45.98
CA ASN A 602 -17.43 4.89 46.94
C ASN A 602 -18.74 5.45 47.46
N ALA A 603 -19.78 5.54 46.64
CA ALA A 603 -21.13 5.95 47.04
C ALA A 603 -21.78 4.93 48.01
N GLU A 604 -21.67 3.64 47.73
CA GLU A 604 -22.11 2.56 48.65
C GLU A 604 -21.34 2.57 49.98
N ALA A 605 -20.03 2.84 49.95
CA ALA A 605 -19.21 2.91 51.17
C ALA A 605 -19.46 4.16 52.00
N ALA A 606 -19.94 5.25 51.40
CA ALA A 606 -20.26 6.51 52.10
C ALA A 606 -21.62 6.50 52.80
N GLY A 607 -22.49 5.50 52.58
CA GLY A 607 -23.85 5.39 53.17
C GLY A 607 -24.80 6.45 52.60
N GLU A 608 -26.10 6.15 52.56
CA GLU A 608 -27.18 7.02 52.07
C GLU A 608 -27.21 8.41 52.75
N GLY A 609 -26.37 9.33 52.35
CA GLY A 609 -26.36 10.68 52.97
C GLY A 609 -25.44 11.70 52.28
N ALA A 610 -24.59 11.30 51.40
CA ALA A 610 -23.77 12.24 50.64
C ALA A 610 -24.08 12.08 49.15
N ALA A 611 -25.09 12.80 48.69
CA ALA A 611 -25.17 13.10 47.25
C ALA A 611 -23.85 13.79 46.88
N ALA A 612 -23.04 13.12 46.05
CA ALA A 612 -21.91 13.79 45.44
C ALA A 612 -22.44 15.07 44.77
N PRO A 613 -21.73 16.21 44.88
CA PRO A 613 -22.12 17.38 44.13
C PRO A 613 -22.12 16.95 42.67
N ALA A 614 -23.29 16.95 42.04
CA ALA A 614 -23.36 17.08 40.60
C ALA A 614 -22.52 18.33 40.31
N GLU A 615 -21.42 18.19 39.63
CA GLU A 615 -20.82 19.31 38.94
C GLU A 615 -21.94 19.80 38.01
N GLU A 616 -22.70 20.81 38.46
CA GLU A 616 -23.49 21.66 37.60
C GLU A 616 -22.46 22.25 36.62
N GLU A 617 -22.23 21.57 35.50
CA GLU A 617 -21.68 22.23 34.32
C GLU A 617 -22.60 23.42 34.10
N ALA A 618 -22.10 24.59 34.45
CA ALA A 618 -22.76 25.84 34.15
C ALA A 618 -23.14 25.81 32.68
N ASP A 619 -24.40 25.89 32.36
CA ASP A 619 -24.93 25.93 30.99
C ASP A 619 -24.39 27.21 30.32
N GLU A 620 -23.09 27.19 30.00
CA GLU A 620 -22.50 28.15 29.09
C GLU A 620 -23.12 27.83 27.72
N GLY A 621 -24.09 28.70 27.36
CA GLY A 621 -24.90 28.52 26.17
C GLY A 621 -24.04 28.11 24.96
N TRP A 622 -24.36 26.97 24.34
CA TRP A 622 -23.67 26.44 23.17
C TRP A 622 -23.36 27.56 22.18
N SER A 623 -22.10 27.75 21.86
CA SER A 623 -21.61 28.78 20.96
C SER A 623 -20.56 28.19 20.04
N LEU A 624 -20.86 28.14 18.76
CA LEU A 624 -19.91 27.65 17.74
C LEU A 624 -18.58 28.44 17.79
N GLY A 625 -18.64 29.73 18.17
CA GLY A 625 -17.45 30.56 18.30
C GLY A 625 -16.54 30.14 19.47
N ALA A 626 -17.13 29.75 20.59
CA ALA A 626 -16.39 29.24 21.75
C ALA A 626 -15.72 27.90 21.42
N ILE A 627 -16.47 26.96 20.84
CA ILE A 627 -15.98 25.64 20.44
C ILE A 627 -14.78 25.78 19.45
N LEU A 628 -14.91 26.63 18.42
CA LEU A 628 -13.83 26.85 17.47
C LEU A 628 -12.62 27.57 18.06
N SER A 629 -12.84 28.43 19.06
CA SER A 629 -11.75 29.12 19.77
C SER A 629 -10.98 28.16 20.67
N GLU A 630 -11.69 27.31 21.40
CA GLU A 630 -11.12 26.25 22.23
C GLU A 630 -10.37 25.24 21.37
N ALA A 631 -11.02 24.69 20.36
CA ALA A 631 -10.38 23.78 19.40
C ALA A 631 -9.16 24.40 18.70
N GLY A 632 -9.21 25.71 18.37
CA GLY A 632 -8.06 26.41 17.79
C GLY A 632 -6.90 26.59 18.78
N GLY A 633 -7.20 26.72 20.07
CA GLY A 633 -6.21 26.77 21.14
C GLY A 633 -5.41 25.49 21.24
N THR A 634 -6.08 24.34 21.17
CA THR A 634 -5.40 23.03 21.29
C THR A 634 -4.33 22.80 20.20
N ILE A 635 -4.54 23.31 18.98
CA ILE A 635 -3.51 23.21 17.91
C ILE A 635 -2.25 23.96 18.34
N VAL A 636 -2.39 25.16 18.92
CA VAL A 636 -1.24 25.98 19.30
C VAL A 636 -0.48 25.31 20.45
N ASP A 637 -1.20 24.79 21.44
CA ASP A 637 -0.62 24.11 22.59
C ASP A 637 0.07 22.82 22.18
N ASN A 638 -0.57 21.97 21.40
CA ASN A 638 0.00 20.72 20.88
C ASN A 638 1.19 20.94 19.94
N LEU A 639 1.21 22.04 19.18
CA LEU A 639 2.38 22.40 18.36
C LEU A 639 3.52 22.96 19.18
N ALA A 640 3.24 23.64 20.29
CA ALA A 640 4.28 24.12 21.22
C ALA A 640 4.98 22.95 21.90
N ASP A 641 4.25 21.87 22.20
CA ASP A 641 4.77 20.66 22.84
C ASP A 641 5.57 19.75 21.87
N LEU A 642 5.56 20.04 20.56
CA LEU A 642 6.40 19.32 19.59
C LEU A 642 7.90 19.34 19.93
N GLY A 643 8.37 20.33 20.71
CA GLY A 643 9.73 20.37 21.22
C GLY A 643 10.08 19.17 22.13
N GLY A 644 9.10 18.68 22.88
CA GLY A 644 9.21 17.49 23.73
C GLY A 644 9.28 16.17 22.96
N ALA A 645 8.74 16.12 21.75
CA ALA A 645 8.74 14.92 20.89
C ALA A 645 10.15 14.43 20.50
N PHE A 646 11.17 15.27 20.57
CA PHE A 646 12.56 14.86 20.37
C PHE A 646 13.16 14.19 21.60
N THR A 647 12.62 14.46 22.79
CA THR A 647 13.06 13.85 24.05
C THR A 647 12.26 12.61 24.40
N ASP A 648 10.97 12.56 24.00
CA ASP A 648 10.10 11.38 24.10
C ASP A 648 9.42 11.08 22.74
N PRO A 649 10.13 10.47 21.79
CA PRO A 649 9.64 10.25 20.44
C PRO A 649 8.49 9.24 20.34
N LEU A 650 8.15 8.52 21.41
CA LEU A 650 7.07 7.54 21.44
C LEU A 650 5.87 8.02 22.26
N GLY A 651 5.92 9.22 22.87
CA GLY A 651 4.86 9.75 23.71
C GLY A 651 4.61 8.88 24.95
N ILE A 652 5.64 8.21 25.45
CA ILE A 652 5.57 7.33 26.63
C ILE A 652 6.24 8.04 27.80
N ALA A 653 5.95 9.29 28.05
CA ALA A 653 6.34 9.93 29.30
C ALA A 653 5.58 9.28 30.44
N VAL A 654 6.29 8.56 31.28
CA VAL A 654 5.72 7.80 32.41
C VAL A 654 5.12 8.72 33.48
N ASP A 655 5.43 10.01 33.42
CA ASP A 655 5.00 11.00 34.41
C ASP A 655 3.50 11.35 34.31
N ASP A 656 2.90 11.33 33.12
CA ASP A 656 1.48 11.61 32.92
C ASP A 656 0.56 10.42 33.28
N LEU A 657 1.12 9.21 33.37
CA LEU A 657 0.35 8.01 33.71
C LEU A 657 0.35 7.73 35.21
N SER A 658 1.09 8.50 36.03
CA SER A 658 1.05 8.38 37.49
C SER A 658 -0.31 8.80 38.07
N ASP A 659 -1.02 9.71 37.43
CA ASP A 659 -2.37 10.13 37.82
C ASP A 659 -3.44 9.12 37.43
N THR A 660 -3.29 8.42 36.29
CA THR A 660 -4.15 7.30 35.90
C THR A 660 -3.81 6.00 36.63
N ALA A 661 -2.61 5.82 37.15
CA ALA A 661 -2.23 4.68 38.02
C ALA A 661 -2.89 4.76 39.44
N ALA A 662 -3.52 5.86 39.78
CA ALA A 662 -4.37 5.99 40.95
C ALA A 662 -5.77 5.33 40.79
N ALA A 663 -6.12 4.88 39.58
CA ALA A 663 -7.31 4.07 39.36
C ALA A 663 -7.23 2.75 40.15
N PRO A 664 -8.30 2.32 40.82
CA PRO A 664 -8.30 1.15 41.70
C PRO A 664 -7.87 -0.10 40.92
N ARG A 665 -6.86 -0.79 41.46
CA ARG A 665 -6.42 -2.07 40.91
C ARG A 665 -7.60 -3.02 40.84
N PRO A 666 -7.79 -3.78 39.73
CA PRO A 666 -8.88 -4.72 39.64
C PRO A 666 -8.88 -5.65 40.84
N PRO A 667 -10.01 -5.88 41.54
CA PRO A 667 -10.09 -6.81 42.63
C PRO A 667 -9.86 -8.22 42.11
N GLY A 668 -8.77 -8.85 42.50
CA GLY A 668 -8.45 -10.23 42.08
C GLY A 668 -6.95 -10.54 42.06
N VAL A 669 -6.05 -9.57 42.02
CA VAL A 669 -4.61 -9.77 42.15
C VAL A 669 -4.15 -9.45 43.58
N ALA A 670 -4.91 -9.91 44.56
CA ALA A 670 -4.51 -9.88 45.98
C ALA A 670 -3.61 -11.08 46.28
N GLY A 671 -2.31 -10.81 46.32
CA GLY A 671 -1.42 -11.48 47.26
C GLY A 671 -1.32 -13.00 47.18
N GLN A 672 -0.45 -13.49 46.34
CA GLN A 672 0.36 -14.61 46.81
C GLN A 672 1.24 -14.09 47.95
N ARG A 673 0.86 -14.44 49.17
CA ARG A 673 1.61 -14.16 50.39
C ARG A 673 3.03 -14.69 50.17
N GLN A 674 4.00 -13.81 50.19
CA GLN A 674 5.39 -14.19 50.41
C GLN A 674 5.46 -14.81 51.79
N GLY A 675 5.84 -16.09 51.85
CA GLY A 675 6.21 -16.75 53.08
C GLY A 675 7.42 -16.04 53.72
N PRO A 676 7.62 -16.21 55.02
CA PRO A 676 8.59 -15.45 55.80
C PRO A 676 10.01 -15.73 55.29
N ARG A 677 10.65 -14.73 54.70
CA ARG A 677 12.09 -14.75 54.44
C ARG A 677 12.80 -14.55 55.78
N GLY A 678 13.51 -15.61 56.20
CA GLY A 678 14.45 -15.57 57.27
C GLY A 678 15.50 -14.45 57.08
N GLY A 679 15.70 -13.72 58.14
CA GLY A 679 16.56 -12.58 58.16
C GLY A 679 18.02 -12.89 57.80
N PHE A 680 18.60 -12.03 57.03
CA PHE A 680 20.01 -11.74 57.02
C PHE A 680 20.17 -10.25 57.24
N HIS A 681 20.58 -9.88 58.47
CA HIS A 681 21.08 -8.59 58.82
C HIS A 681 22.53 -8.46 58.29
N PRO A 682 22.90 -7.39 57.60
CA PRO A 682 24.25 -6.92 57.63
C PRO A 682 24.34 -5.78 58.67
N LEU A 683 25.15 -6.03 59.68
CA LEU A 683 25.57 -5.10 60.70
C LEU A 683 26.23 -3.88 60.07
N CYS A 684 25.72 -2.75 60.46
CA CYS A 684 26.31 -1.43 60.35
C CYS A 684 27.62 -1.37 61.12
N GLY A 685 28.66 -0.83 60.55
CA GLY A 685 29.92 -0.51 61.18
C GLY A 685 30.38 0.89 60.78
N THR A 686 30.22 1.76 61.71
CA THR A 686 30.55 3.16 61.78
C THR A 686 32.01 3.50 61.51
N GLN A 687 32.23 4.71 61.00
CA GLN A 687 33.24 5.72 61.32
C GLN A 687 34.73 5.40 61.22
N GLY A 688 35.45 6.25 60.49
CA GLY A 688 36.63 6.81 61.03
C GLY A 688 37.88 6.90 60.16
N ARG A 689 38.14 8.10 59.70
CA ARG A 689 39.44 8.83 59.60
C ARG A 689 40.61 8.24 58.80
N ARG A 690 41.00 9.03 57.84
CA ARG A 690 42.33 9.54 57.49
C ARG A 690 43.57 8.65 57.77
N SER A 691 44.33 8.34 56.71
CA SER A 691 45.61 9.02 56.50
C SER A 691 46.55 8.19 55.60
N ARG A 692 47.12 8.93 54.62
CA ARG A 692 48.49 8.83 54.08
C ARG A 692 49.03 7.53 53.49
N LEU A 693 49.37 7.66 52.25
CA LEU A 693 50.45 7.07 51.48
C LEU A 693 51.77 6.86 52.34
N PRO A 694 52.81 6.08 51.88
CA PRO A 694 53.23 5.77 50.52
C PRO A 694 53.89 4.39 50.29
N GLY A 695 54.11 4.07 49.01
CA GLY A 695 55.35 3.55 48.44
C GLY A 695 55.63 2.05 48.50
N HIS A 696 55.54 1.37 47.44
CA HIS A 696 56.60 0.80 46.57
C HIS A 696 56.05 0.24 45.32
#